data_6f5cfda4778ad16cf6a3ca342192614e
#
_entry.id   6f5cfda4778ad16cf6a3ca342192614e
#
_cell.length_a   1.000
_cell.length_b   1.000
_cell.length_c   1.000
_cell.angle_alpha   90.00
_cell.angle_beta   90.00
_cell.angle_gamma   90.00
#
_symmetry.space_group_name_H-M   'P 1'
#
loop_
_entity.id
_entity.type
_entity.pdbx_description
1 polymer ?
#
loop_
_entity_poly.entity_id
_entity_poly.type
_entity_poly.pdbx_seq_one_letter_code
_entity_poly.pdbx_strand_id
1 'polypeptide(L)'
;MIHAGILKATIADNHLSEEDIKNQYIQPNIEDKGWDKKHMRLEYAYTAGRIIVQGSLKHRKKGKRCDYILYVDENYPIAVVEAKDHKHLPADGMQQAIDYARDLKLPFAYASNGEQFVEYDMNNGIQRTLEMNEFPTPAELKERERKWMEEHEHLTEEGKALLDIPYYTDNDSFPPRYYQRIAINNVIQAVASGKRRMMLVMATGTGKTYTAFQIIHRLHASGQYNRILYLADRNILIDQTMRQDFKPFSKFMTKVQGKEAGTSAEIYMSLYGQWVRNEVELKEGKTHPYLDYPQDYFDLIIVDECHRSSVVEDKQYHQILKHFDKAIQIGMTATPKCVPGADNEEYFKEIVFEYSLKQGIADGFLAPFRVTKSFINYDLSGYHPEADEVDLKGFKIEPDKFERFEFGKMLNIMERQKVVAHRITQMMKVIGRMTKTIVFCPTQEEALLMRELLIGMNQDMMKRNPNYIVRITSDDRVGKTLLDDFIDPYAKYPVIATTSDLLTTGVDCKTCGLIVIDKEVGSETTFKQMIGRGTRIFEKKGKMTFEILDFRDATTKYFDKIFDGDADQEEDYGTRKGKGNGKGEGEGNGGGTPPPPQPEQHKYYVEGKEAKIVHEMVQIIGEDGRTLRTEKLTDYTRRAIKSMYPTLDAFRGAWAQADKKQAIIDEMKEHDVLLDAVIDEMPQLKDYDYFDIIIHLAYDQQPITRRERAKRVKESNFLADYSEKARQILEALMDKFGETGVTNIENPLILKLDPFAQIAKRPMILNRIFKGQEDYNRAVKELEKELYKIG
;
A
#
# COMPACT_ATOMS: atom_id res chain seq x y z
N MET A 1 37.97 46.81 16.86
CA MET A 1 36.93 47.83 17.14
C MET A 1 36.53 48.68 15.94
N ILE A 2 37.44 49.08 15.03
CA ILE A 2 37.06 49.91 13.86
C ILE A 2 36.29 49.10 12.81
N HIS A 3 36.58 47.81 12.61
CA HIS A 3 35.89 46.95 11.66
C HIS A 3 34.42 46.63 12.06
N ALA A 4 34.14 46.40 13.33
CA ALA A 4 32.80 46.09 13.80
C ALA A 4 31.82 47.29 13.74
N GLY A 5 32.38 48.53 13.93
CA GLY A 5 31.57 49.74 13.83
C GLY A 5 31.23 50.11 12.39
N ILE A 6 32.10 49.82 11.43
CA ILE A 6 31.84 50.04 10.00
C ILE A 6 30.81 49.01 9.47
N LEU A 7 30.87 47.77 9.92
CA LEU A 7 29.89 46.73 9.58
C LEU A 7 28.48 47.11 10.00
N LYS A 8 28.28 47.58 11.26
CA LYS A 8 26.94 47.98 11.75
C LYS A 8 26.32 49.15 10.94
N ALA A 9 27.19 50.11 10.49
CA ALA A 9 26.71 51.25 9.68
C ALA A 9 26.36 50.86 8.24
N THR A 10 26.95 49.78 7.71
CA THR A 10 26.76 49.35 6.31
C THR A 10 25.52 48.48 6.16
N ILE A 11 25.15 47.70 7.15
CA ILE A 11 23.93 46.87 7.15
C ILE A 11 22.65 47.73 7.21
N ALA A 12 22.65 48.86 7.95
CA ALA A 12 21.51 49.70 8.15
C ALA A 12 21.04 50.45 6.89
N ASP A 13 21.86 50.57 5.84
CA ASP A 13 21.56 51.42 4.68
C ASP A 13 21.34 50.65 3.35
N ASN A 14 21.54 49.34 3.30
CA ASN A 14 21.43 48.56 2.06
C ASN A 14 20.26 47.56 2.12
N HIS A 15 19.48 47.50 1.03
CA HIS A 15 18.50 46.46 0.74
C HIS A 15 19.18 45.15 0.38
N LEU A 16 19.99 44.57 1.29
CA LEU A 16 20.67 43.30 1.08
C LEU A 16 19.62 42.18 1.09
N SER A 17 19.76 41.30 0.12
CA SER A 17 18.97 40.07 0.06
C SER A 17 19.46 39.07 1.11
N GLU A 18 18.62 38.05 1.42
CA GLU A 18 19.02 36.93 2.30
C GLU A 18 20.31 36.26 1.80
N GLU A 19 20.49 36.13 0.46
CA GLU A 19 21.68 35.58 -0.16
C GLU A 19 22.92 36.44 0.07
N ASP A 20 22.75 37.79 0.03
CA ASP A 20 23.85 38.70 0.36
C ASP A 20 24.24 38.60 1.84
N ILE A 21 23.30 38.49 2.73
CA ILE A 21 23.52 38.28 4.18
C ILE A 21 24.26 36.95 4.41
N LYS A 22 23.84 35.87 3.74
CA LYS A 22 24.54 34.57 3.82
C LYS A 22 26.01 34.69 3.41
N ASN A 23 26.27 35.29 2.28
CA ASN A 23 27.62 35.32 1.69
C ASN A 23 28.53 36.35 2.36
N GLN A 24 28.03 37.50 2.82
CA GLN A 24 28.86 38.58 3.32
C GLN A 24 29.04 38.55 4.83
N TYR A 25 28.09 37.97 5.58
CA TYR A 25 28.10 38.06 7.04
C TYR A 25 28.05 36.68 7.72
N ILE A 26 27.11 35.81 7.37
CA ILE A 26 26.91 34.54 8.08
C ILE A 26 28.06 33.56 7.76
N GLN A 27 28.27 33.26 6.48
CA GLN A 27 29.28 32.29 6.07
C GLN A 27 30.72 32.66 6.50
N PRO A 28 31.19 33.90 6.33
CA PRO A 28 32.54 34.25 6.76
C PRO A 28 32.78 34.10 8.26
N ASN A 29 31.78 34.43 9.10
CA ASN A 29 31.89 34.27 10.54
C ASN A 29 31.90 32.81 10.98
N ILE A 30 31.17 31.92 10.28
CA ILE A 30 31.21 30.48 10.50
C ILE A 30 32.56 29.91 10.06
N GLU A 31 33.07 30.33 8.89
CA GLU A 31 34.39 29.89 8.36
C GLU A 31 35.54 30.32 9.27
N ASP A 32 35.49 31.52 9.80
CA ASP A 32 36.51 32.04 10.77
C ASP A 32 36.63 31.19 12.03
N LYS A 33 35.58 30.41 12.37
CA LYS A 33 35.56 29.48 13.52
C LYS A 33 36.05 28.07 13.16
N GLY A 34 36.57 27.88 11.95
CA GLY A 34 37.11 26.59 11.51
C GLY A 34 36.13 25.67 10.81
N TRP A 35 34.95 26.17 10.48
CA TRP A 35 33.98 25.43 9.65
C TRP A 35 34.30 25.59 8.16
N ASP A 36 35.29 24.85 7.66
CA ASP A 36 35.68 24.89 6.26
C ASP A 36 34.65 24.19 5.35
N LYS A 37 34.94 24.24 4.03
CA LYS A 37 34.05 23.61 3.02
C LYS A 37 33.84 22.11 3.17
N LYS A 38 34.65 21.42 3.95
CA LYS A 38 34.45 19.99 4.23
C LYS A 38 33.45 19.81 5.36
N HIS A 39 33.40 20.76 6.27
CA HIS A 39 32.57 20.76 7.45
C HIS A 39 31.26 21.54 7.29
N MET A 40 31.04 22.16 6.11
CA MET A 40 29.82 22.93 5.85
C MET A 40 29.27 22.60 4.47
N ARG A 41 27.97 22.37 4.39
CA ARG A 41 27.25 22.28 3.10
C ARG A 41 26.14 23.33 3.08
N LEU A 42 26.12 24.09 1.96
CA LEU A 42 25.14 25.14 1.72
C LEU A 42 23.94 24.56 0.98
N GLU A 43 22.79 25.17 1.20
CA GLU A 43 21.56 24.85 0.48
C GLU A 43 21.27 23.34 0.47
N TYR A 44 21.42 22.71 1.67
CA TYR A 44 21.37 21.28 1.80
C TYR A 44 19.92 20.76 1.69
N ALA A 45 19.58 20.20 0.52
CA ALA A 45 18.32 19.52 0.30
C ALA A 45 18.39 18.09 0.85
N TYR A 46 17.64 17.80 1.92
CA TYR A 46 17.66 16.49 2.55
C TYR A 46 16.47 15.60 2.15
N THR A 47 15.34 16.16 1.73
CA THR A 47 14.27 15.39 1.11
C THR A 47 14.26 15.57 -0.39
N ALA A 48 13.75 14.57 -1.11
CA ALA A 48 13.63 14.65 -2.56
C ALA A 48 12.45 15.52 -3.02
N GLY A 49 11.55 15.86 -2.11
CA GLY A 49 10.30 16.54 -2.42
C GLY A 49 9.21 15.57 -2.91
N ARG A 50 8.05 15.71 -2.33
CA ARG A 50 6.91 14.83 -2.58
C ARG A 50 6.44 14.88 -4.03
N ILE A 51 6.03 13.72 -4.55
CA ILE A 51 5.38 13.61 -5.87
C ILE A 51 3.88 13.88 -5.69
N ILE A 52 3.36 14.83 -6.46
CA ILE A 52 1.94 15.16 -6.54
C ILE A 52 1.36 14.61 -7.83
N VAL A 53 0.16 14.03 -7.70
CA VAL A 53 -0.62 13.50 -8.82
C VAL A 53 -1.90 14.31 -8.95
N GLN A 54 -2.06 15.02 -10.07
CA GLN A 54 -3.27 15.75 -10.40
C GLN A 54 -3.81 15.25 -11.75
N GLY A 55 -4.74 14.31 -11.71
CA GLY A 55 -5.21 13.63 -12.92
C GLY A 55 -4.07 12.82 -13.56
N SER A 56 -3.73 13.15 -14.81
CA SER A 56 -2.60 12.55 -15.54
C SER A 56 -1.26 13.25 -15.30
N LEU A 57 -1.28 14.44 -14.70
CA LEU A 57 -0.07 15.22 -14.44
C LEU A 57 0.61 14.73 -13.16
N LYS A 58 1.91 14.54 -13.24
CA LYS A 58 2.77 14.13 -12.13
C LYS A 58 3.91 15.14 -12.04
N HIS A 59 4.05 15.78 -10.90
CA HIS A 59 5.14 16.71 -10.65
C HIS A 59 5.69 16.54 -9.24
N ARG A 60 6.94 16.93 -9.05
CA ARG A 60 7.61 16.86 -7.76
C ARG A 60 7.63 18.25 -7.13
N LYS A 61 7.21 18.36 -5.86
CA LYS A 61 7.41 19.57 -5.06
C LYS A 61 8.90 19.74 -4.75
N LYS A 62 9.32 20.96 -4.44
CA LYS A 62 10.67 21.19 -3.90
C LYS A 62 10.82 20.41 -2.60
N GLY A 63 11.97 19.77 -2.42
CA GLY A 63 12.32 19.11 -1.17
C GLY A 63 12.57 20.12 -0.04
N LYS A 64 12.56 19.64 1.19
CA LYS A 64 12.99 20.43 2.33
C LYS A 64 14.49 20.69 2.22
N ARG A 65 14.88 21.92 2.50
CA ARG A 65 16.25 22.39 2.35
C ARG A 65 16.56 23.37 3.49
N CYS A 66 17.70 23.20 4.14
CA CYS A 66 18.24 24.18 5.08
C CYS A 66 19.37 24.97 4.43
N ASP A 67 19.61 26.19 4.89
CA ASP A 67 20.64 27.07 4.33
C ASP A 67 22.03 26.50 4.55
N TYR A 68 22.32 26.05 5.78
CA TYR A 68 23.59 25.41 6.10
C TYR A 68 23.36 24.17 6.97
N ILE A 69 24.13 23.12 6.71
CA ILE A 69 24.33 22.01 7.62
C ILE A 69 25.82 21.88 7.94
N LEU A 70 26.12 21.77 9.23
CA LEU A 70 27.48 21.74 9.75
C LEU A 70 27.87 20.34 10.20
N TYR A 71 29.07 19.90 9.88
CA TYR A 71 29.60 18.57 10.14
C TYR A 71 30.87 18.67 10.98
N VAL A 72 30.93 17.98 12.10
CA VAL A 72 32.17 17.91 12.91
C VAL A 72 33.18 16.95 12.33
N ASP A 73 32.73 15.93 11.61
CA ASP A 73 33.50 15.01 10.79
C ASP A 73 32.77 14.83 9.47
N GLU A 74 33.41 14.33 8.40
CA GLU A 74 32.84 14.24 7.05
C GLU A 74 31.43 13.60 7.01
N ASN A 75 31.06 12.85 8.03
CA ASN A 75 29.82 12.06 8.08
C ASN A 75 28.93 12.35 9.28
N TYR A 76 29.35 13.25 10.19
CA TYR A 76 28.61 13.52 11.41
C TYR A 76 28.07 14.97 11.43
N PRO A 77 26.82 15.17 10.94
CA PRO A 77 26.19 16.47 11.01
C PRO A 77 25.82 16.79 12.47
N ILE A 78 26.08 18.02 12.90
CA ILE A 78 25.90 18.43 14.30
C ILE A 78 24.94 19.62 14.43
N ALA A 79 24.84 20.47 13.41
CA ALA A 79 24.03 21.67 13.49
C ALA A 79 23.43 22.05 12.14
N VAL A 80 22.33 22.79 12.19
CA VAL A 80 21.79 23.54 11.06
C VAL A 80 21.85 25.04 11.34
N VAL A 81 21.99 25.85 10.30
CA VAL A 81 21.87 27.29 10.38
C VAL A 81 20.87 27.76 9.35
N GLU A 82 19.91 28.57 9.77
CA GLU A 82 18.91 29.22 8.95
C GLU A 82 19.20 30.72 8.86
N ALA A 83 19.26 31.25 7.66
CA ALA A 83 19.51 32.65 7.41
C ALA A 83 18.17 33.42 7.21
N LYS A 84 18.19 34.68 7.58
CA LYS A 84 17.13 35.65 7.28
C LYS A 84 17.76 36.95 6.80
N ASP A 85 17.00 37.76 6.05
CA ASP A 85 17.45 39.10 5.71
C ASP A 85 17.44 40.02 6.94
N HIS A 86 18.10 41.15 6.86
CA HIS A 86 18.22 42.13 7.95
C HIS A 86 16.90 42.83 8.34
N LYS A 87 15.81 42.61 7.63
CA LYS A 87 14.47 43.10 8.00
C LYS A 87 13.79 42.23 9.05
N HIS A 88 14.31 41.04 9.24
CA HIS A 88 13.89 40.07 10.22
C HIS A 88 14.77 40.12 11.47
N LEU A 89 14.21 39.76 12.61
CA LEU A 89 15.00 39.53 13.81
C LEU A 89 15.83 38.25 13.65
N PRO A 90 17.01 38.13 14.30
CA PRO A 90 17.81 36.90 14.25
C PRO A 90 17.02 35.65 14.66
N ALA A 91 16.07 35.81 15.57
CA ALA A 91 15.22 34.70 16.04
C ALA A 91 14.07 34.30 15.09
N ASP A 92 13.76 35.10 14.05
CA ASP A 92 12.60 34.82 13.17
C ASP A 92 12.77 33.51 12.38
N GLY A 93 14.01 33.09 12.10
CA GLY A 93 14.34 31.79 11.49
C GLY A 93 14.40 30.62 12.46
N MET A 94 14.33 30.84 13.77
CA MET A 94 14.63 29.82 14.77
C MET A 94 13.66 28.65 14.72
N GLN A 95 12.35 28.88 14.56
CA GLN A 95 11.38 27.76 14.48
C GLN A 95 11.69 26.86 13.28
N GLN A 96 12.07 27.43 12.16
CA GLN A 96 12.45 26.71 10.95
C GLN A 96 13.76 25.91 11.17
N ALA A 97 14.74 26.51 11.81
CA ALA A 97 15.99 25.83 12.18
C ALA A 97 15.74 24.66 13.16
N ILE A 98 14.85 24.84 14.15
CA ILE A 98 14.45 23.78 15.09
C ILE A 98 13.74 22.64 14.36
N ASP A 99 12.85 22.93 13.41
CA ASP A 99 12.15 21.91 12.65
C ASP A 99 13.14 21.11 11.78
N TYR A 100 14.12 21.76 11.16
CA TYR A 100 15.18 21.07 10.43
C TYR A 100 16.08 20.23 11.34
N ALA A 101 16.49 20.77 12.50
CA ALA A 101 17.28 20.03 13.46
C ALA A 101 16.54 18.80 14.00
N ARG A 102 15.22 18.91 14.22
CA ARG A 102 14.36 17.80 14.62
C ARG A 102 14.25 16.74 13.54
N ASP A 103 13.99 17.13 12.27
CA ASP A 103 13.91 16.22 11.14
C ASP A 103 15.23 15.47 10.94
N LEU A 104 16.36 16.16 11.06
CA LEU A 104 17.69 15.62 10.84
C LEU A 104 18.33 14.98 12.09
N LYS A 105 17.64 15.06 13.25
CA LYS A 105 18.13 14.59 14.57
C LYS A 105 19.47 15.22 14.93
N LEU A 106 19.55 16.54 14.86
CA LEU A 106 20.75 17.28 15.19
C LEU A 106 20.62 17.93 16.56
N PRO A 107 21.72 18.00 17.34
CA PRO A 107 21.71 18.58 18.68
C PRO A 107 21.65 20.11 18.70
N PHE A 108 21.99 20.82 17.61
CA PHE A 108 22.03 22.28 17.61
C PHE A 108 21.31 22.88 16.40
N ALA A 109 20.53 23.92 16.66
CA ALA A 109 19.90 24.76 15.65
C ALA A 109 20.31 26.21 15.81
N TYR A 110 20.63 26.89 14.70
CA TYR A 110 21.00 28.27 14.67
C TYR A 110 20.13 29.05 13.70
N ALA A 111 19.82 30.31 14.04
CA ALA A 111 19.26 31.27 13.12
C ALA A 111 20.07 32.56 13.16
N SER A 112 20.21 33.28 12.02
CA SER A 112 20.96 34.54 11.94
C SER A 112 20.39 35.44 10.85
N ASN A 113 20.41 36.75 11.09
CA ASN A 113 20.14 37.79 10.13
C ASN A 113 21.43 38.56 9.70
N GLY A 114 22.61 38.06 10.06
CA GLY A 114 23.91 38.68 9.83
C GLY A 114 24.34 39.67 10.90
N GLU A 115 23.53 39.97 11.89
CA GLU A 115 23.91 40.83 13.03
C GLU A 115 24.34 40.02 14.28
N GLN A 116 23.60 38.96 14.55
CA GLN A 116 23.81 38.03 15.66
C GLN A 116 23.38 36.63 15.24
N PHE A 117 23.87 35.62 15.98
CA PHE A 117 23.34 34.27 15.96
C PHE A 117 22.41 34.04 17.14
N VAL A 118 21.30 33.37 16.93
CA VAL A 118 20.53 32.73 17.98
C VAL A 118 20.77 31.22 17.89
N GLU A 119 21.19 30.62 18.99
CA GLU A 119 21.39 29.19 19.15
C GLU A 119 20.23 28.58 19.92
N TYR A 120 19.76 27.41 19.51
CA TYR A 120 18.88 26.56 20.29
C TYR A 120 19.54 25.18 20.46
N ASP A 121 19.80 24.80 21.69
CA ASP A 121 20.32 23.49 22.05
C ASP A 121 19.15 22.52 22.21
N MET A 122 19.03 21.57 21.26
CA MET A 122 17.94 20.60 21.21
C MET A 122 17.97 19.59 22.36
N ASN A 123 19.13 19.36 22.95
CA ASN A 123 19.32 18.41 24.04
C ASN A 123 18.75 18.90 25.36
N ASN A 124 18.90 20.19 25.66
CA ASN A 124 18.48 20.78 26.95
C ASN A 124 17.37 21.83 26.79
N GLY A 125 17.02 22.23 25.60
CA GLY A 125 15.99 23.23 25.31
C GLY A 125 16.40 24.67 25.61
N ILE A 126 17.68 24.96 25.72
CA ILE A 126 18.20 26.29 26.06
C ILE A 126 18.44 27.10 24.81
N GLN A 127 17.87 28.29 24.77
CA GLN A 127 18.13 29.29 23.73
C GLN A 127 19.09 30.37 24.25
N ARG A 128 20.02 30.77 23.41
CA ARG A 128 20.96 31.89 23.71
C ARG A 128 21.26 32.70 22.46
N THR A 129 21.60 34.00 22.67
CA THR A 129 22.05 34.87 21.59
C THR A 129 23.56 34.97 21.64
N LEU A 130 24.21 34.92 20.47
CA LEU A 130 25.67 35.00 20.31
C LEU A 130 26.00 36.18 19.39
N GLU A 131 27.04 36.89 19.70
CA GLU A 131 27.61 37.84 18.71
C GLU A 131 28.20 37.08 17.55
N MET A 132 28.32 37.71 16.38
CA MET A 132 28.78 37.03 15.13
C MET A 132 30.14 36.33 15.30
N ASN A 133 31.03 36.90 16.09
CA ASN A 133 32.36 36.38 16.41
C ASN A 133 32.36 35.33 17.55
N GLU A 134 31.23 35.00 18.14
CA GLU A 134 31.09 34.01 19.22
C GLU A 134 30.52 32.68 18.74
N PHE A 135 30.36 32.50 17.43
CA PHE A 135 29.90 31.23 16.87
C PHE A 135 30.86 30.09 17.30
N PRO A 136 30.33 28.95 17.79
CA PRO A 136 31.21 27.88 18.33
C PRO A 136 32.02 27.17 17.25
N THR A 137 33.16 26.66 17.62
CA THR A 137 34.03 25.83 16.76
C THR A 137 33.47 24.39 16.61
N PRO A 138 33.90 23.63 15.58
CA PRO A 138 33.54 22.20 15.47
C PRO A 138 33.89 21.39 16.72
N ALA A 139 35.06 21.66 17.32
CA ALA A 139 35.51 20.96 18.52
C ALA A 139 34.62 21.24 19.75
N GLU A 140 34.20 22.51 19.91
CA GLU A 140 33.31 22.91 21.01
C GLU A 140 31.93 22.24 20.90
N LEU A 141 31.34 22.19 19.72
CA LEU A 141 30.04 21.52 19.52
C LEU A 141 30.15 20.01 19.70
N LYS A 142 31.23 19.41 19.19
CA LYS A 142 31.48 17.97 19.38
C LYS A 142 31.64 17.62 20.87
N GLU A 143 32.37 18.43 21.59
CA GLU A 143 32.58 18.23 23.04
C GLU A 143 31.29 18.40 23.85
N ARG A 144 30.46 19.41 23.52
CA ARG A 144 29.18 19.64 24.19
C ARG A 144 28.24 18.45 23.98
N GLU A 145 28.14 17.94 22.75
CA GLU A 145 27.31 16.78 22.44
C GLU A 145 27.84 15.53 23.17
N ARG A 146 29.15 15.28 23.15
CA ARG A 146 29.74 14.12 23.82
C ARG A 146 29.52 14.14 25.34
N LYS A 147 29.65 15.28 25.99
CA LYS A 147 29.34 15.42 27.40
C LYS A 147 27.89 15.10 27.71
N TRP A 148 26.99 15.60 26.87
CA TRP A 148 25.56 15.29 27.02
C TRP A 148 25.30 13.79 26.88
N MET A 149 25.90 13.12 25.89
CA MET A 149 25.79 11.66 25.69
C MET A 149 26.39 10.87 26.85
N GLU A 150 27.52 11.30 27.39
CA GLU A 150 28.14 10.67 28.56
C GLU A 150 27.26 10.76 29.81
N GLU A 151 26.63 11.90 30.03
CA GLU A 151 25.76 12.13 31.19
C GLU A 151 24.40 11.43 31.06
N HIS A 152 23.85 11.33 29.89
CA HIS A 152 22.46 10.88 29.69
C HIS A 152 22.33 9.50 29.01
N GLU A 153 23.32 9.09 28.19
CA GLU A 153 23.25 7.85 27.43
C GLU A 153 24.30 6.80 27.84
N HIS A 154 25.01 7.01 28.94
CA HIS A 154 25.97 6.06 29.50
C HIS A 154 27.03 5.56 28.48
N LEU A 155 27.57 6.48 27.67
CA LEU A 155 28.56 6.18 26.66
C LEU A 155 29.83 5.54 27.30
N THR A 156 30.25 4.36 26.78
CA THR A 156 31.49 3.71 27.22
C THR A 156 32.71 4.29 26.53
N GLU A 157 33.90 4.16 27.11
CA GLU A 157 35.16 4.64 26.48
C GLU A 157 35.42 3.95 25.13
N GLU A 158 35.14 2.64 25.04
CA GLU A 158 35.23 1.89 23.79
C GLU A 158 34.17 2.35 22.78
N GLY A 159 32.98 2.72 23.28
CA GLY A 159 31.86 3.23 22.51
C GLY A 159 32.16 4.59 21.85
N LYS A 160 32.93 5.45 22.49
CA LYS A 160 33.35 6.75 21.93
C LYS A 160 34.06 6.58 20.59
N ALA A 161 34.95 5.60 20.50
CA ALA A 161 35.70 5.33 19.28
C ALA A 161 34.80 4.86 18.10
N LEU A 162 33.66 4.21 18.40
CA LEU A 162 32.70 3.77 17.37
C LEU A 162 32.01 4.95 16.68
N LEU A 163 31.77 6.04 17.43
CA LEU A 163 31.08 7.21 16.88
C LEU A 163 31.91 7.91 15.79
N ASP A 164 33.24 7.83 15.87
CA ASP A 164 34.14 8.48 14.93
C ASP A 164 34.43 7.68 13.66
N ILE A 165 33.95 6.42 13.57
CA ILE A 165 34.17 5.58 12.38
C ILE A 165 33.28 6.08 11.24
N PRO A 166 33.87 6.41 10.06
CA PRO A 166 33.14 6.96 8.94
C PRO A 166 32.24 5.92 8.25
N TYR A 167 31.28 6.39 7.46
CA TYR A 167 30.53 5.56 6.53
C TYR A 167 31.46 5.01 5.45
N TYR A 168 31.10 3.85 4.91
CA TYR A 168 31.75 3.38 3.70
C TYR A 168 31.41 4.30 2.53
N THR A 169 32.44 4.77 1.85
CA THR A 169 32.34 5.56 0.63
C THR A 169 33.35 5.04 -0.41
N ASP A 170 32.93 4.91 -1.65
CA ASP A 170 33.78 4.67 -2.80
C ASP A 170 33.28 5.51 -3.99
N ASN A 171 33.98 5.45 -5.12
CA ASN A 171 33.66 6.26 -6.29
C ASN A 171 32.31 5.92 -6.93
N ASP A 172 31.76 4.72 -6.65
CA ASP A 172 30.54 4.21 -7.24
C ASP A 172 29.37 4.22 -6.25
N SER A 173 29.63 4.44 -4.94
CA SER A 173 28.61 4.42 -3.91
C SER A 173 27.93 5.78 -3.72
N PHE A 174 26.63 5.74 -3.46
CA PHE A 174 25.89 6.94 -3.06
C PHE A 174 26.00 7.12 -1.54
N PRO A 175 26.14 8.37 -1.05
CA PRO A 175 26.11 8.63 0.38
C PRO A 175 24.74 8.22 0.96
N PRO A 176 24.69 7.81 2.25
CA PRO A 176 23.43 7.50 2.90
C PRO A 176 22.48 8.69 2.84
N ARG A 177 21.21 8.42 2.53
CA ARG A 177 20.13 9.41 2.65
C ARG A 177 20.01 9.86 4.10
N TYR A 178 19.43 11.03 4.36
CA TYR A 178 19.35 11.59 5.70
C TYR A 178 18.76 10.60 6.72
N TYR A 179 17.65 9.95 6.40
CA TYR A 179 17.00 8.99 7.28
C TYR A 179 17.82 7.71 7.50
N GLN A 180 18.55 7.25 6.47
CA GLN A 180 19.49 6.12 6.62
C GLN A 180 20.65 6.49 7.54
N ARG A 181 21.15 7.71 7.42
CA ARG A 181 22.19 8.25 8.29
C ARG A 181 21.74 8.27 9.73
N ILE A 182 20.51 8.76 10.01
CA ILE A 182 19.93 8.74 11.34
C ILE A 182 19.82 7.30 11.86
N ALA A 183 19.30 6.37 11.04
CA ALA A 183 19.17 4.96 11.39
C ALA A 183 20.53 4.34 11.79
N ILE A 184 21.55 4.57 10.96
CA ILE A 184 22.90 4.05 11.20
C ILE A 184 23.47 4.66 12.47
N ASN A 185 23.39 5.99 12.65
CA ASN A 185 23.92 6.67 13.81
C ASN A 185 23.23 6.22 15.10
N ASN A 186 21.90 6.08 15.10
CA ASN A 186 21.17 5.62 16.28
C ASN A 186 21.60 4.20 16.69
N VAL A 187 21.83 3.29 15.72
CA VAL A 187 22.36 1.95 16.03
C VAL A 187 23.76 2.02 16.62
N ILE A 188 24.66 2.76 15.99
CA ILE A 188 26.04 2.90 16.48
C ILE A 188 26.08 3.52 17.88
N GLN A 189 25.25 4.54 18.14
CA GLN A 189 25.09 5.17 19.44
C GLN A 189 24.53 4.19 20.49
N ALA A 190 23.50 3.41 20.13
CA ALA A 190 22.97 2.38 21.01
C ALA A 190 24.01 1.30 21.38
N VAL A 191 24.82 0.88 20.39
CA VAL A 191 25.93 -0.04 20.63
C VAL A 191 27.01 0.61 21.52
N ALA A 192 27.37 1.86 21.24
CA ALA A 192 28.34 2.64 22.04
C ALA A 192 27.90 2.84 23.50
N SER A 193 26.59 2.86 23.74
CA SER A 193 25.97 2.91 25.08
C SER A 193 25.74 1.50 25.69
N GLY A 194 26.33 0.46 25.11
CA GLY A 194 26.30 -0.91 25.65
C GLY A 194 24.99 -1.67 25.42
N LYS A 195 24.07 -1.15 24.60
CA LYS A 195 22.84 -1.87 24.23
C LYS A 195 23.17 -3.03 23.31
N ARG A 196 22.59 -4.21 23.58
CA ARG A 196 22.87 -5.43 22.83
C ARG A 196 21.74 -5.88 21.91
N ARG A 197 20.51 -5.44 22.16
CA ARG A 197 19.32 -5.83 21.38
C ARG A 197 18.56 -4.60 20.97
N MET A 198 18.31 -4.45 19.69
CA MET A 198 17.63 -3.29 19.14
C MET A 198 16.95 -3.62 17.80
N MET A 199 15.97 -2.81 17.43
CA MET A 199 15.24 -3.01 16.20
C MET A 199 15.22 -1.73 15.35
N LEU A 200 15.33 -1.92 14.02
CA LEU A 200 15.11 -0.91 13.01
C LEU A 200 13.81 -1.21 12.26
N VAL A 201 12.89 -0.26 12.25
CA VAL A 201 11.65 -0.32 11.47
C VAL A 201 11.77 0.59 10.27
N MET A 202 11.87 0.03 9.07
CA MET A 202 12.03 0.79 7.84
C MET A 202 11.15 0.23 6.75
N ALA A 203 10.28 1.05 6.16
CA ALA A 203 9.36 0.64 5.10
C ALA A 203 10.09 -0.05 3.95
N THR A 204 9.39 -0.95 3.25
CA THR A 204 9.95 -1.59 2.06
C THR A 204 10.33 -0.53 1.02
N GLY A 205 11.56 -0.58 0.54
CA GLY A 205 12.02 0.38 -0.46
C GLY A 205 12.89 1.50 0.04
N THR A 206 13.07 1.60 1.34
CA THR A 206 13.89 2.65 1.96
C THR A 206 15.37 2.29 2.08
N GLY A 207 15.78 1.10 1.62
CA GLY A 207 17.18 0.67 1.60
C GLY A 207 17.65 0.03 2.91
N LYS A 208 16.82 -0.83 3.53
CA LYS A 208 17.22 -1.61 4.73
C LYS A 208 18.56 -2.32 4.55
N THR A 209 18.75 -3.02 3.44
CA THR A 209 19.98 -3.77 3.15
C THR A 209 21.21 -2.87 3.11
N TYR A 210 21.11 -1.71 2.45
CA TYR A 210 22.17 -0.71 2.43
C TYR A 210 22.46 -0.15 3.83
N THR A 211 21.42 0.08 4.63
CA THR A 211 21.57 0.53 6.03
C THR A 211 22.30 -0.54 6.85
N ALA A 212 21.93 -1.82 6.70
CA ALA A 212 22.63 -2.94 7.35
C ALA A 212 24.12 -3.02 6.94
N PHE A 213 24.40 -2.86 5.65
CA PHE A 213 25.76 -2.82 5.15
C PHE A 213 26.60 -1.74 5.84
N GLN A 214 26.09 -0.53 5.93
CA GLN A 214 26.79 0.59 6.58
C GLN A 214 27.00 0.36 8.09
N ILE A 215 26.02 -0.22 8.77
CA ILE A 215 26.15 -0.59 10.20
C ILE A 215 27.26 -1.62 10.36
N ILE A 216 27.23 -2.70 9.55
CA ILE A 216 28.27 -3.74 9.58
C ILE A 216 29.64 -3.13 9.29
N HIS A 217 29.74 -2.27 8.25
CA HIS A 217 30.99 -1.63 7.91
C HIS A 217 31.58 -0.86 9.09
N ARG A 218 30.81 0.00 9.76
CA ARG A 218 31.28 0.80 10.88
C ARG A 218 31.69 -0.06 12.07
N LEU A 219 30.89 -1.07 12.42
CA LEU A 219 31.23 -1.98 13.52
C LEU A 219 32.44 -2.83 13.20
N HIS A 220 32.55 -3.39 12.00
CA HIS A 220 33.69 -4.19 11.56
C HIS A 220 34.99 -3.36 11.47
N ALA A 221 34.92 -2.14 10.91
CA ALA A 221 36.07 -1.24 10.80
C ALA A 221 36.63 -0.79 12.17
N SER A 222 35.87 -0.91 13.26
CA SER A 222 36.36 -0.69 14.62
C SER A 222 37.35 -1.74 15.09
N GLY A 223 37.41 -2.91 14.42
CA GLY A 223 38.18 -4.07 14.87
C GLY A 223 37.63 -4.81 16.08
N GLN A 224 36.51 -4.35 16.64
CA GLN A 224 35.88 -4.97 17.83
C GLN A 224 34.85 -6.06 17.44
N TYR A 225 34.27 -5.98 16.22
CA TYR A 225 33.20 -6.86 15.75
C TYR A 225 33.66 -7.58 14.46
N ASN A 226 34.34 -8.72 14.62
CA ASN A 226 34.99 -9.40 13.52
C ASN A 226 34.19 -10.60 12.99
N ARG A 227 33.31 -11.20 13.82
CA ARG A 227 32.48 -12.36 13.43
C ARG A 227 31.03 -11.94 13.40
N ILE A 228 30.48 -11.86 12.20
CA ILE A 228 29.17 -11.27 11.93
C ILE A 228 28.28 -12.30 11.25
N LEU A 229 27.07 -12.50 11.77
CA LEU A 229 26.04 -13.35 11.17
C LEU A 229 24.91 -12.49 10.62
N TYR A 230 24.65 -12.60 9.29
CA TYR A 230 23.50 -11.98 8.65
C TYR A 230 22.47 -13.07 8.32
N LEU A 231 21.32 -13.02 8.96
CA LEU A 231 20.24 -13.98 8.81
C LEU A 231 19.13 -13.41 7.91
N ALA A 232 18.75 -14.16 6.88
CA ALA A 232 17.64 -13.84 6.00
C ALA A 232 16.71 -15.05 5.82
N ASP A 233 15.52 -14.82 5.27
CA ASP A 233 14.52 -15.88 5.08
C ASP A 233 14.62 -16.60 3.72
N ARG A 234 15.26 -15.98 2.70
CA ARG A 234 15.32 -16.52 1.34
C ARG A 234 16.70 -16.39 0.68
N ASN A 235 17.06 -17.41 -0.10
CA ASN A 235 18.31 -17.45 -0.85
C ASN A 235 18.46 -16.29 -1.85
N ILE A 236 17.38 -15.89 -2.53
CA ILE A 236 17.40 -14.78 -3.48
C ILE A 236 17.82 -13.48 -2.79
N LEU A 237 17.36 -13.23 -1.56
CA LEU A 237 17.77 -12.07 -0.77
C LEU A 237 19.26 -12.10 -0.48
N ILE A 238 19.78 -13.23 -0.02
CA ILE A 238 21.21 -13.40 0.27
C ILE A 238 22.04 -13.14 -0.98
N ASP A 239 21.69 -13.76 -2.12
CA ASP A 239 22.45 -13.65 -3.36
C ASP A 239 22.46 -12.22 -3.92
N GLN A 240 21.33 -11.51 -3.84
CA GLN A 240 21.28 -10.10 -4.23
C GLN A 240 22.09 -9.21 -3.29
N THR A 241 21.92 -9.39 -1.98
CA THR A 241 22.66 -8.65 -0.95
C THR A 241 24.16 -8.78 -1.16
N MET A 242 24.66 -9.99 -1.35
CA MET A 242 26.09 -10.26 -1.57
C MET A 242 26.63 -9.61 -2.85
N ARG A 243 25.85 -9.60 -3.94
CA ARG A 243 26.28 -9.07 -5.24
C ARG A 243 26.16 -7.55 -5.34
N GLN A 244 25.29 -6.93 -4.55
CA GLN A 244 25.02 -5.50 -4.59
C GLN A 244 25.66 -4.77 -3.42
N ASP A 245 24.91 -4.51 -2.37
CA ASP A 245 25.34 -3.65 -1.26
C ASP A 245 26.57 -4.21 -0.51
N PHE A 246 26.69 -5.53 -0.37
CA PHE A 246 27.76 -6.21 0.37
C PHE A 246 28.99 -6.56 -0.49
N LYS A 247 29.00 -6.20 -1.76
CA LYS A 247 30.13 -6.46 -2.65
C LYS A 247 31.48 -6.02 -2.06
N PRO A 248 31.62 -4.90 -1.34
CA PRO A 248 32.87 -4.53 -0.70
C PRO A 248 33.41 -5.58 0.28
N PHE A 249 32.56 -6.37 0.88
CA PHE A 249 32.95 -7.44 1.82
C PHE A 249 33.27 -8.79 1.15
N SER A 250 33.29 -8.86 -0.16
CA SER A 250 33.44 -10.14 -0.90
C SER A 250 34.62 -11.02 -0.48
N LYS A 251 35.70 -10.41 0.05
CA LYS A 251 36.89 -11.11 0.54
C LYS A 251 36.73 -11.70 1.95
N PHE A 252 35.80 -11.18 2.73
CA PHE A 252 35.58 -11.54 4.13
C PHE A 252 34.29 -12.30 4.35
N MET A 253 33.45 -12.43 3.31
CA MET A 253 32.09 -12.91 3.38
C MET A 253 31.97 -14.30 2.77
N THR A 254 31.20 -15.15 3.45
CA THR A 254 30.81 -16.48 2.94
C THR A 254 29.29 -16.69 3.02
N LYS A 255 28.75 -17.48 2.09
CA LYS A 255 27.36 -17.98 2.16
C LYS A 255 27.38 -19.36 2.81
N VAL A 256 26.63 -19.49 3.91
CA VAL A 256 26.45 -20.79 4.57
C VAL A 256 25.56 -21.69 3.71
N GLN A 257 26.04 -22.89 3.41
CA GLN A 257 25.35 -23.89 2.60
C GLN A 257 25.42 -25.25 3.29
N GLY A 258 24.34 -26.04 3.19
CA GLY A 258 24.33 -27.42 3.62
C GLY A 258 24.43 -27.67 5.13
N LYS A 259 24.04 -26.68 5.96
CA LYS A 259 24.09 -26.79 7.43
C LYS A 259 25.51 -26.91 8.01
N GLU A 260 26.51 -26.53 7.25
CA GLU A 260 27.91 -26.46 7.67
C GLU A 260 28.44 -25.06 7.35
N ALA A 261 28.77 -24.30 8.37
CA ALA A 261 29.45 -23.01 8.22
C ALA A 261 30.94 -23.26 8.56
N GLY A 262 31.82 -23.03 7.58
CA GLY A 262 33.26 -23.02 7.85
C GLY A 262 33.59 -21.93 8.88
N THR A 263 34.71 -22.05 9.56
CA THR A 263 35.14 -21.12 10.63
C THR A 263 36.10 -20.01 10.14
N SER A 264 36.37 -19.94 8.85
CA SER A 264 37.40 -19.08 8.26
C SER A 264 36.91 -17.71 7.79
N ALA A 265 35.60 -17.47 7.69
CA ALA A 265 35.06 -16.20 7.25
C ALA A 265 34.79 -15.26 8.44
N GLU A 266 34.70 -13.96 8.15
CA GLU A 266 34.36 -12.93 9.13
C GLU A 266 32.86 -12.65 9.07
N ILE A 267 32.26 -12.64 7.87
CA ILE A 267 30.84 -12.35 7.66
C ILE A 267 30.15 -13.58 7.07
N TYR A 268 29.15 -14.08 7.77
CA TYR A 268 28.37 -15.26 7.41
C TYR A 268 26.96 -14.82 6.94
N MET A 269 26.68 -15.09 5.66
CA MET A 269 25.37 -14.83 5.07
C MET A 269 24.57 -16.12 5.06
N SER A 270 23.45 -16.19 5.77
CA SER A 270 22.75 -17.45 6.00
C SER A 270 21.24 -17.33 6.04
N LEU A 271 20.58 -18.45 5.69
CA LEU A 271 19.18 -18.66 6.00
C LEU A 271 19.02 -19.18 7.43
N TYR A 272 17.91 -18.83 8.07
CA TYR A 272 17.55 -19.39 9.40
C TYR A 272 17.59 -20.93 9.39
N GLY A 273 16.98 -21.54 8.37
CA GLY A 273 16.88 -23.00 8.24
C GLY A 273 18.21 -23.72 8.11
N GLN A 274 19.34 -23.04 7.88
CA GLN A 274 20.66 -23.66 7.87
C GLN A 274 21.18 -23.94 9.30
N TRP A 275 20.69 -23.20 10.27
CA TRP A 275 21.12 -23.28 11.68
C TRP A 275 20.26 -24.20 12.54
N VAL A 276 19.10 -24.64 12.01
CA VAL A 276 18.17 -25.50 12.74
C VAL A 276 17.86 -26.77 11.96
N ARG A 277 17.58 -27.86 12.69
CA ARG A 277 17.13 -29.12 12.11
C ARG A 277 15.65 -29.35 12.36
N ASN A 278 14.99 -30.03 11.46
CA ASN A 278 13.59 -30.41 11.62
C ASN A 278 13.44 -31.56 12.66
N GLU A 279 12.21 -31.84 13.06
CA GLU A 279 11.91 -32.85 14.06
C GLU A 279 12.37 -34.27 13.64
N VAL A 280 12.38 -34.58 12.36
CA VAL A 280 12.82 -35.86 11.84
C VAL A 280 14.33 -36.03 12.06
N GLU A 281 15.12 -35.00 11.66
CA GLU A 281 16.57 -35.00 11.86
C GLU A 281 16.95 -35.07 13.34
N LEU A 282 16.19 -34.41 14.23
CA LEU A 282 16.41 -34.47 15.68
C LEU A 282 16.09 -35.84 16.26
N LYS A 283 15.03 -36.51 15.76
CA LYS A 283 14.72 -37.91 16.14
C LYS A 283 15.78 -38.91 15.67
N GLU A 284 16.51 -38.56 14.61
CA GLU A 284 17.70 -39.33 14.16
C GLU A 284 18.94 -39.09 15.01
N GLY A 285 18.86 -38.32 16.07
CA GLY A 285 19.97 -38.04 16.99
C GLY A 285 20.93 -36.93 16.52
N LYS A 286 20.55 -36.15 15.49
CA LYS A 286 21.33 -34.98 15.02
C LYS A 286 21.04 -33.77 15.89
N THR A 287 22.05 -32.99 16.22
CA THR A 287 21.94 -31.72 16.97
C THR A 287 21.73 -30.56 16.03
N HIS A 288 21.20 -29.42 16.52
CA HIS A 288 21.10 -28.21 15.76
C HIS A 288 22.49 -27.64 15.41
N PRO A 289 22.76 -27.22 14.16
CA PRO A 289 24.07 -26.72 13.75
C PRO A 289 24.61 -25.55 14.57
N TYR A 290 23.73 -24.69 15.09
CA TYR A 290 24.17 -23.57 15.92
C TYR A 290 24.85 -24.03 17.23
N LEU A 291 24.56 -25.23 17.72
CA LEU A 291 25.17 -25.80 18.93
C LEU A 291 26.63 -26.25 18.73
N ASP A 292 27.08 -26.36 17.49
CA ASP A 292 28.45 -26.68 17.15
C ASP A 292 29.40 -25.48 17.35
N TYR A 293 28.85 -24.30 17.63
CA TYR A 293 29.60 -23.06 17.85
C TYR A 293 29.50 -22.59 19.30
N PRO A 294 30.58 -22.03 19.89
CA PRO A 294 30.52 -21.40 21.20
C PRO A 294 29.51 -20.26 21.24
N GLN A 295 28.92 -19.97 22.41
CA GLN A 295 27.92 -18.93 22.60
C GLN A 295 28.43 -17.51 22.29
N ASP A 296 29.74 -17.31 22.34
CA ASP A 296 30.44 -16.06 22.04
C ASP A 296 31.13 -16.09 20.66
N TYR A 297 30.72 -16.99 19.78
CA TYR A 297 31.34 -17.12 18.46
C TYR A 297 31.06 -15.90 17.58
N PHE A 298 29.86 -15.34 17.61
CA PHE A 298 29.51 -14.14 16.87
C PHE A 298 29.53 -12.91 17.77
N ASP A 299 30.06 -11.81 17.23
CA ASP A 299 30.07 -10.49 17.88
C ASP A 299 28.80 -9.70 17.52
N LEU A 300 28.27 -9.91 16.30
CA LEU A 300 27.12 -9.21 15.76
C LEU A 300 26.22 -10.16 14.99
N ILE A 301 24.91 -10.07 15.22
CA ILE A 301 23.89 -10.79 14.45
C ILE A 301 22.89 -9.78 13.91
N ILE A 302 22.70 -9.74 12.59
CA ILE A 302 21.63 -8.99 11.92
C ILE A 302 20.55 -9.95 11.44
N VAL A 303 19.32 -9.65 11.81
CA VAL A 303 18.14 -10.44 11.47
C VAL A 303 17.29 -9.65 10.52
N ASP A 304 17.38 -9.95 9.22
CA ASP A 304 16.57 -9.28 8.21
C ASP A 304 15.15 -9.89 8.17
N GLU A 305 14.16 -9.03 7.99
CA GLU A 305 12.73 -9.37 8.02
C GLU A 305 12.33 -10.13 9.30
N CYS A 306 12.81 -9.64 10.46
CA CYS A 306 12.66 -10.29 11.76
C CYS A 306 11.21 -10.50 12.23
N HIS A 307 10.23 -9.89 11.53
CA HIS A 307 8.79 -10.13 11.76
C HIS A 307 8.29 -11.45 11.16
N ARG A 308 9.07 -12.09 10.27
CA ARG A 308 8.68 -13.34 9.64
C ARG A 308 8.98 -14.51 10.55
N SER A 309 7.90 -14.97 11.19
CA SER A 309 7.95 -16.25 11.83
C SER A 309 6.56 -16.84 11.87
N SER A 310 6.38 -18.04 11.35
CA SER A 310 5.29 -18.90 11.76
C SER A 310 5.53 -19.26 13.24
N VAL A 311 4.48 -19.53 14.01
CA VAL A 311 4.60 -19.90 15.45
C VAL A 311 5.64 -21.01 15.68
N VAL A 312 5.94 -21.84 14.67
CA VAL A 312 6.94 -22.92 14.72
C VAL A 312 8.34 -22.40 14.40
N GLU A 313 8.49 -21.52 13.39
CA GLU A 313 9.77 -20.90 13.01
C GLU A 313 10.24 -19.85 14.02
N ASP A 314 9.31 -19.16 14.72
CA ASP A 314 9.59 -18.25 15.83
C ASP A 314 10.41 -18.92 16.92
N LYS A 315 10.01 -20.11 17.30
CA LYS A 315 10.75 -20.87 18.32
C LYS A 315 12.17 -21.22 17.86
N GLN A 316 12.37 -21.47 16.56
CA GLN A 316 13.65 -21.93 16.04
C GLN A 316 14.67 -20.80 15.91
N TYR A 317 14.30 -19.64 15.33
CA TYR A 317 15.27 -18.57 15.18
C TYR A 317 15.59 -17.87 16.51
N HIS A 318 14.61 -17.77 17.42
CA HIS A 318 14.86 -17.29 18.76
C HIS A 318 15.83 -18.20 19.54
N GLN A 319 15.86 -19.51 19.27
CA GLN A 319 16.85 -20.40 19.86
C GLN A 319 18.27 -20.09 19.40
N ILE A 320 18.46 -19.75 18.11
CA ILE A 320 19.75 -19.28 17.58
C ILE A 320 20.18 -18.00 18.31
N LEU A 321 19.29 -17.02 18.42
CA LEU A 321 19.60 -15.75 19.07
C LEU A 321 19.85 -15.89 20.57
N LYS A 322 19.12 -16.79 21.24
CA LYS A 322 19.34 -17.09 22.65
C LYS A 322 20.65 -17.83 22.91
N HIS A 323 21.08 -18.70 21.96
CA HIS A 323 22.36 -19.35 22.05
C HIS A 323 23.52 -18.34 21.95
N PHE A 324 23.43 -17.40 21.02
CA PHE A 324 24.43 -16.36 20.84
C PHE A 324 24.05 -15.05 21.56
N ASP A 325 23.63 -15.14 22.80
CA ASP A 325 23.11 -14.02 23.60
C ASP A 325 24.15 -12.95 23.93
N LYS A 326 25.43 -13.27 23.79
CA LYS A 326 26.57 -12.36 23.94
C LYS A 326 26.78 -11.45 22.75
N ALA A 327 26.27 -11.80 21.57
CA ALA A 327 26.35 -11.00 20.38
C ALA A 327 25.44 -9.74 20.49
N ILE A 328 25.83 -8.66 19.79
CA ILE A 328 24.90 -7.59 19.49
C ILE A 328 23.89 -8.12 18.48
N GLN A 329 22.61 -7.90 18.71
CA GLN A 329 21.54 -8.43 17.90
C GLN A 329 20.65 -7.28 17.38
N ILE A 330 20.59 -7.13 16.07
CA ILE A 330 19.84 -6.07 15.40
C ILE A 330 18.74 -6.71 14.55
N GLY A 331 17.48 -6.50 14.92
CA GLY A 331 16.32 -6.86 14.10
C GLY A 331 16.01 -5.78 13.09
N MET A 332 15.72 -6.15 11.84
CA MET A 332 15.29 -5.24 10.80
C MET A 332 13.97 -5.69 10.24
N THR A 333 13.00 -4.77 10.13
CA THR A 333 11.66 -5.09 9.62
C THR A 333 11.05 -3.91 8.87
N ALA A 334 10.12 -4.21 7.97
CA ALA A 334 9.27 -3.19 7.37
C ALA A 334 8.00 -2.92 8.21
N THR A 335 7.65 -3.82 9.13
CA THR A 335 6.44 -3.77 9.94
C THR A 335 6.75 -4.24 11.35
N PRO A 336 6.65 -3.38 12.35
CA PRO A 336 6.64 -3.84 13.74
C PRO A 336 5.36 -4.68 13.94
N LYS A 337 5.47 -5.83 14.57
CA LYS A 337 4.31 -6.64 14.97
C LYS A 337 4.18 -6.61 16.47
N CYS A 338 3.08 -6.05 16.94
CA CYS A 338 2.56 -6.23 18.28
C CYS A 338 1.48 -7.32 18.24
N VAL A 339 1.85 -8.59 18.10
CA VAL A 339 0.90 -9.70 18.26
C VAL A 339 1.15 -10.34 19.62
N PRO A 340 0.16 -10.40 20.53
CA PRO A 340 0.32 -11.05 21.82
C PRO A 340 0.85 -12.49 21.65
N GLY A 341 2.03 -12.77 22.23
CA GLY A 341 2.68 -14.07 22.20
C GLY A 341 3.71 -14.33 21.09
N ALA A 342 3.93 -13.34 20.18
CA ALA A 342 4.98 -13.38 19.15
C ALA A 342 5.67 -12.00 19.05
N ASP A 343 6.03 -11.41 20.19
CA ASP A 343 6.46 -10.02 20.28
C ASP A 343 7.97 -9.91 20.04
N ASN A 344 8.34 -9.57 18.81
CA ASN A 344 9.72 -9.26 18.46
C ASN A 344 10.18 -7.95 19.14
N GLU A 345 9.26 -7.04 19.44
CA GLU A 345 9.56 -5.82 20.21
C GLU A 345 9.99 -6.18 21.64
N GLU A 346 9.33 -7.16 22.28
CA GLU A 346 9.73 -7.64 23.60
C GLU A 346 11.12 -8.27 23.56
N TYR A 347 11.47 -9.02 22.50
CA TYR A 347 12.78 -9.63 22.36
C TYR A 347 13.89 -8.61 22.12
N PHE A 348 13.70 -7.72 21.14
CA PHE A 348 14.68 -6.69 20.78
C PHE A 348 14.64 -5.48 21.73
N LYS A 349 13.62 -5.36 22.57
CA LYS A 349 13.42 -4.37 23.64
C LYS A 349 13.26 -2.93 23.20
N GLU A 350 13.88 -2.49 22.11
CA GLU A 350 13.90 -1.08 21.73
C GLU A 350 13.90 -0.91 20.22
N ILE A 351 12.94 -0.11 19.73
CA ILE A 351 12.97 0.42 18.38
C ILE A 351 13.85 1.67 18.40
N VAL A 352 15.06 1.56 17.87
CA VAL A 352 16.00 2.68 17.83
C VAL A 352 15.76 3.64 16.69
N PHE A 353 15.03 3.20 15.66
CA PHE A 353 14.66 4.03 14.52
C PHE A 353 13.43 3.50 13.79
N GLU A 354 12.54 4.41 13.39
CA GLU A 354 11.38 4.11 12.57
C GLU A 354 11.30 5.08 11.39
N TYR A 355 11.05 4.52 10.19
CA TYR A 355 10.80 5.28 8.97
C TYR A 355 9.67 4.64 8.17
N SER A 356 8.51 5.26 8.22
CA SER A 356 7.27 4.73 7.69
C SER A 356 7.14 4.89 6.16
N LEU A 357 6.19 4.17 5.55
CA LEU A 357 5.82 4.36 4.15
C LEU A 357 5.31 5.79 3.90
N LYS A 358 4.52 6.33 4.84
CA LYS A 358 4.00 7.71 4.82
C LYS A 358 5.14 8.73 4.75
N GLN A 359 6.12 8.61 5.63
CA GLN A 359 7.29 9.49 5.61
C GLN A 359 8.06 9.39 4.30
N GLY A 360 8.29 8.16 3.81
CA GLY A 360 9.02 7.96 2.56
C GLY A 360 8.31 8.56 1.34
N ILE A 361 6.98 8.56 1.31
CA ILE A 361 6.17 9.22 0.27
C ILE A 361 6.21 10.75 0.47
N ALA A 362 6.07 11.24 1.69
CA ALA A 362 6.11 12.68 1.99
C ALA A 362 7.47 13.30 1.64
N ASP A 363 8.56 12.59 1.92
CA ASP A 363 9.92 13.00 1.56
C ASP A 363 10.25 12.82 0.07
N GLY A 364 9.41 12.10 -0.67
CA GLY A 364 9.58 11.85 -2.09
C GLY A 364 10.61 10.77 -2.42
N PHE A 365 10.94 9.90 -1.49
CA PHE A 365 11.81 8.75 -1.73
C PHE A 365 11.04 7.49 -2.13
N LEU A 366 9.76 7.44 -1.81
CA LEU A 366 8.84 6.38 -2.22
C LEU A 366 7.72 6.92 -3.11
N ALA A 367 7.26 6.09 -4.03
CA ALA A 367 6.22 6.43 -4.97
C ALA A 367 4.85 6.46 -4.29
N PRO A 368 4.08 7.53 -4.44
CA PRO A 368 2.67 7.52 -4.09
C PRO A 368 1.89 6.58 -5.02
N PHE A 369 0.72 6.15 -4.58
CA PHE A 369 -0.08 5.16 -5.30
C PHE A 369 -1.57 5.48 -5.28
N ARG A 370 -2.28 4.86 -6.21
CA ARG A 370 -3.73 4.88 -6.28
C ARG A 370 -4.24 3.45 -6.12
N VAL A 371 -5.30 3.27 -5.37
CA VAL A 371 -5.95 1.99 -5.15
C VAL A 371 -7.26 1.94 -5.90
N THR A 372 -7.45 0.91 -6.72
CA THR A 372 -8.72 0.55 -7.32
C THR A 372 -9.18 -0.75 -6.69
N LYS A 373 -10.27 -0.72 -5.94
CA LYS A 373 -10.91 -1.92 -5.37
C LYS A 373 -12.01 -2.36 -6.31
N SER A 374 -11.98 -3.62 -6.69
CA SER A 374 -12.99 -4.21 -7.58
C SER A 374 -13.65 -5.40 -6.90
N PHE A 375 -14.95 -5.30 -6.66
CA PHE A 375 -15.74 -6.33 -5.98
C PHE A 375 -16.52 -7.14 -7.01
N ILE A 376 -16.28 -8.45 -7.03
CA ILE A 376 -16.96 -9.40 -7.90
C ILE A 376 -18.12 -10.01 -7.09
N ASN A 377 -19.25 -10.30 -7.74
CA ASN A 377 -20.45 -10.81 -7.09
C ASN A 377 -20.19 -11.99 -6.15
N TYR A 378 -19.40 -12.99 -6.60
CA TYR A 378 -19.07 -14.14 -5.75
C TYR A 378 -18.18 -13.81 -4.55
N ASP A 379 -17.34 -12.79 -4.67
CA ASP A 379 -16.48 -12.35 -3.57
C ASP A 379 -17.29 -11.73 -2.42
N LEU A 380 -18.51 -11.25 -2.71
CA LEU A 380 -19.43 -10.67 -1.71
C LEU A 380 -20.43 -11.70 -1.18
N SER A 381 -21.01 -12.53 -2.05
CA SER A 381 -22.07 -13.46 -1.68
C SER A 381 -21.59 -14.85 -1.28
N GLY A 382 -20.33 -15.20 -1.61
CA GLY A 382 -19.87 -16.58 -1.62
C GLY A 382 -20.47 -17.36 -2.80
N TYR A 383 -20.14 -18.63 -2.90
CA TYR A 383 -20.69 -19.53 -3.89
C TYR A 383 -21.53 -20.63 -3.22
N HIS A 384 -22.75 -20.81 -3.69
CA HIS A 384 -23.64 -21.87 -3.25
C HIS A 384 -23.84 -22.83 -4.41
N PRO A 385 -23.32 -24.08 -4.35
CA PRO A 385 -23.57 -25.09 -5.36
C PRO A 385 -25.05 -25.42 -5.42
N GLU A 386 -25.52 -25.70 -6.63
CA GLU A 386 -26.86 -26.24 -6.84
C GLU A 386 -26.91 -27.72 -6.39
N ALA A 387 -28.11 -28.23 -6.08
CA ALA A 387 -28.25 -29.64 -5.71
C ALA A 387 -27.73 -30.52 -6.86
N ASP A 388 -26.83 -31.45 -6.54
CA ASP A 388 -26.20 -32.39 -7.49
C ASP A 388 -25.29 -31.73 -8.56
N GLU A 389 -24.82 -30.50 -8.32
CA GLU A 389 -23.85 -29.84 -9.18
C GLU A 389 -22.52 -30.61 -9.23
N VAL A 390 -21.99 -30.76 -10.44
CA VAL A 390 -20.69 -31.40 -10.67
C VAL A 390 -19.69 -30.38 -11.22
N ASP A 391 -18.44 -30.56 -10.86
CA ASP A 391 -17.37 -29.74 -11.40
C ASP A 391 -16.99 -30.15 -12.84
N LEU A 392 -16.07 -29.41 -13.48
CA LEU A 392 -15.59 -29.69 -14.84
C LEU A 392 -14.93 -31.07 -15.01
N LYS A 393 -14.54 -31.70 -13.91
CA LYS A 393 -13.95 -33.05 -13.89
C LYS A 393 -14.96 -34.13 -13.59
N GLY A 394 -16.24 -33.76 -13.36
CA GLY A 394 -17.34 -34.67 -13.04
C GLY A 394 -17.46 -35.06 -11.54
N PHE A 395 -16.73 -34.39 -10.66
CA PHE A 395 -16.86 -34.62 -9.23
C PHE A 395 -18.04 -33.80 -8.68
N LYS A 396 -18.87 -34.47 -7.87
CA LYS A 396 -19.98 -33.79 -7.18
C LYS A 396 -19.40 -32.76 -6.20
N ILE A 397 -19.92 -31.52 -6.30
CA ILE A 397 -19.52 -30.45 -5.39
C ILE A 397 -20.28 -30.62 -4.07
N GLU A 398 -19.58 -30.55 -2.95
CA GLU A 398 -20.21 -30.58 -1.63
C GLU A 398 -21.22 -29.42 -1.51
N PRO A 399 -22.40 -29.66 -0.91
CA PRO A 399 -23.48 -28.68 -0.87
C PRO A 399 -23.23 -27.50 0.11
N ASP A 400 -22.05 -27.41 0.66
CA ASP A 400 -21.65 -26.34 1.56
C ASP A 400 -21.40 -25.03 0.81
N LYS A 401 -21.62 -23.91 1.49
CA LYS A 401 -21.28 -22.60 0.97
C LYS A 401 -19.78 -22.40 0.95
N PHE A 402 -19.23 -22.05 -0.21
CA PHE A 402 -17.85 -21.64 -0.33
C PHE A 402 -17.69 -20.14 -0.12
N GLU A 403 -16.88 -19.78 0.85
CA GLU A 403 -16.56 -18.38 1.16
C GLU A 403 -15.39 -17.87 0.32
N ARG A 404 -15.28 -16.54 0.22
CA ARG A 404 -14.25 -15.86 -0.59
C ARG A 404 -12.83 -16.37 -0.37
N PHE A 405 -12.47 -16.72 0.87
CA PHE A 405 -11.11 -17.18 1.21
C PHE A 405 -10.79 -18.60 0.67
N GLU A 406 -11.79 -19.36 0.25
CA GLU A 406 -11.66 -20.70 -0.33
C GLU A 406 -11.46 -20.64 -1.86
N PHE A 407 -11.77 -19.47 -2.47
CA PHE A 407 -11.62 -19.28 -3.91
C PHE A 407 -10.15 -19.33 -4.32
N GLY A 408 -9.88 -20.14 -5.33
CA GLY A 408 -8.56 -20.45 -5.82
C GLY A 408 -7.83 -21.55 -5.05
N LYS A 409 -8.30 -21.93 -3.86
CA LYS A 409 -7.78 -23.04 -3.06
C LYS A 409 -8.66 -24.29 -3.18
N MET A 410 -9.91 -24.17 -2.78
CA MET A 410 -10.89 -25.26 -2.77
C MET A 410 -11.84 -25.21 -3.96
N LEU A 411 -12.19 -24.01 -4.43
CA LEU A 411 -13.10 -23.76 -5.52
C LEU A 411 -12.50 -22.76 -6.51
N ASN A 412 -12.56 -23.08 -7.81
CA ASN A 412 -12.25 -22.15 -8.88
C ASN A 412 -13.49 -21.90 -9.71
N ILE A 413 -13.88 -20.62 -9.84
CA ILE A 413 -14.95 -20.15 -10.72
C ILE A 413 -14.30 -19.51 -11.94
N MET A 414 -14.36 -20.19 -13.09
CA MET A 414 -13.67 -19.79 -14.32
C MET A 414 -14.08 -18.39 -14.79
N GLU A 415 -15.36 -18.07 -14.71
CA GLU A 415 -15.90 -16.77 -15.10
C GLU A 415 -15.35 -15.65 -14.21
N ARG A 416 -15.18 -15.89 -12.90
CA ARG A 416 -14.54 -14.94 -11.98
C ARG A 416 -13.13 -14.64 -12.44
N GLN A 417 -12.34 -15.66 -12.79
CA GLN A 417 -10.96 -15.49 -13.24
C GLN A 417 -10.91 -14.76 -14.60
N LYS A 418 -11.88 -15.03 -15.51
CA LYS A 418 -12.01 -14.28 -16.76
C LYS A 418 -12.30 -12.80 -16.51
N VAL A 419 -13.16 -12.45 -15.55
CA VAL A 419 -13.46 -11.06 -15.16
C VAL A 419 -12.21 -10.37 -14.62
N VAL A 420 -11.45 -11.03 -13.73
CA VAL A 420 -10.18 -10.49 -13.21
C VAL A 420 -9.19 -10.21 -14.33
N ALA A 421 -8.95 -11.18 -15.22
CA ALA A 421 -8.04 -11.03 -16.35
C ALA A 421 -8.47 -9.91 -17.31
N HIS A 422 -9.78 -9.79 -17.55
CA HIS A 422 -10.35 -8.72 -18.38
C HIS A 422 -10.09 -7.35 -17.76
N ARG A 423 -10.35 -7.21 -16.46
CA ARG A 423 -10.16 -5.93 -15.74
C ARG A 423 -8.69 -5.52 -15.70
N ILE A 424 -7.77 -6.46 -15.49
CA ILE A 424 -6.33 -6.20 -15.60
C ILE A 424 -5.97 -5.66 -16.98
N THR A 425 -6.47 -6.32 -18.02
CA THR A 425 -6.21 -5.92 -19.43
C THR A 425 -6.76 -4.52 -19.72
N GLN A 426 -7.97 -4.20 -19.25
CA GLN A 426 -8.55 -2.86 -19.36
C GLN A 426 -7.70 -1.80 -18.65
N MET A 427 -7.30 -2.07 -17.41
CA MET A 427 -6.48 -1.13 -16.64
C MET A 427 -5.14 -0.87 -17.34
N MET A 428 -4.49 -1.91 -17.85
CA MET A 428 -3.25 -1.76 -18.61
C MET A 428 -3.42 -0.97 -19.91
N LYS A 429 -4.60 -1.00 -20.55
CA LYS A 429 -4.87 -0.12 -21.70
C LYS A 429 -4.90 1.35 -21.32
N VAL A 430 -5.34 1.66 -20.10
CA VAL A 430 -5.42 3.03 -19.57
C VAL A 430 -4.05 3.53 -19.09
N ILE A 431 -3.36 2.74 -18.25
CA ILE A 431 -2.10 3.17 -17.62
C ILE A 431 -0.87 2.92 -18.52
N GLY A 432 -1.03 2.17 -19.61
CA GLY A 432 0.03 1.85 -20.56
C GLY A 432 0.33 0.35 -20.63
N ARG A 433 0.23 -0.23 -21.85
CA ARG A 433 0.41 -1.65 -22.14
C ARG A 433 1.81 -2.21 -21.79
N MET A 434 2.81 -1.34 -21.59
CA MET A 434 4.17 -1.71 -21.24
C MET A 434 4.50 -1.45 -19.75
N THR A 435 3.50 -1.13 -18.94
CA THR A 435 3.64 -0.97 -17.49
C THR A 435 3.96 -2.32 -16.84
N LYS A 436 5.12 -2.45 -16.22
CA LYS A 436 5.50 -3.68 -15.50
C LYS A 436 4.48 -3.97 -14.39
N THR A 437 3.93 -5.19 -14.43
CA THR A 437 2.78 -5.59 -13.61
C THR A 437 3.07 -6.89 -12.88
N ILE A 438 2.76 -6.93 -11.58
CA ILE A 438 2.80 -8.17 -10.78
C ILE A 438 1.36 -8.54 -10.41
N VAL A 439 0.96 -9.77 -10.74
CA VAL A 439 -0.36 -10.33 -10.41
C VAL A 439 -0.18 -11.42 -9.36
N PHE A 440 -0.63 -11.15 -8.14
CA PHE A 440 -0.59 -12.08 -7.03
C PHE A 440 -1.83 -12.97 -7.04
N CYS A 441 -1.65 -14.27 -7.23
CA CYS A 441 -2.67 -15.30 -7.31
C CYS A 441 -2.66 -16.20 -6.05
N PRO A 442 -3.77 -16.87 -5.70
CA PRO A 442 -3.85 -17.73 -4.52
C PRO A 442 -2.83 -18.87 -4.49
N THR A 443 -2.66 -19.56 -5.61
CA THR A 443 -1.77 -20.72 -5.76
C THR A 443 -0.91 -20.61 -7.03
N GLN A 444 0.04 -21.51 -7.18
CA GLN A 444 0.88 -21.61 -8.39
C GLN A 444 0.06 -22.01 -9.62
N GLU A 445 -0.95 -22.86 -9.43
CA GLU A 445 -1.89 -23.29 -10.48
C GLU A 445 -2.77 -22.12 -10.93
N GLU A 446 -3.30 -21.32 -9.99
CA GLU A 446 -4.05 -20.12 -10.30
C GLU A 446 -3.19 -19.07 -11.04
N ALA A 447 -1.90 -18.99 -10.70
CA ALA A 447 -0.98 -18.14 -11.42
C ALA A 447 -0.77 -18.60 -12.88
N LEU A 448 -0.79 -19.92 -13.13
CA LEU A 448 -0.76 -20.48 -14.49
C LEU A 448 -2.04 -20.16 -15.25
N LEU A 449 -3.20 -20.43 -14.65
CA LEU A 449 -4.50 -20.15 -15.24
C LEU A 449 -4.65 -18.65 -15.58
N MET A 450 -4.29 -17.78 -14.66
CA MET A 450 -4.33 -16.33 -14.87
C MET A 450 -3.42 -15.92 -16.04
N ARG A 451 -2.22 -16.49 -16.12
CA ARG A 451 -1.33 -16.26 -17.27
C ARG A 451 -2.00 -16.65 -18.59
N GLU A 452 -2.63 -17.81 -18.66
CA GLU A 452 -3.30 -18.30 -19.88
C GLU A 452 -4.48 -17.39 -20.29
N LEU A 453 -5.30 -16.98 -19.34
CA LEU A 453 -6.40 -16.04 -19.58
C LEU A 453 -5.89 -14.68 -20.09
N LEU A 454 -4.85 -14.15 -19.45
CA LEU A 454 -4.22 -12.90 -19.89
C LEU A 454 -3.60 -13.01 -21.28
N ILE A 455 -2.97 -14.14 -21.64
CA ILE A 455 -2.45 -14.42 -22.98
C ILE A 455 -3.59 -14.38 -24.00
N GLY A 456 -4.71 -15.03 -23.69
CA GLY A 456 -5.89 -15.04 -24.56
C GLY A 456 -6.42 -13.62 -24.88
N MET A 457 -6.41 -12.75 -23.88
CA MET A 457 -6.92 -11.36 -24.00
C MET A 457 -5.89 -10.37 -24.56
N ASN A 458 -4.61 -10.73 -24.63
CA ASN A 458 -3.51 -9.85 -25.06
C ASN A 458 -2.71 -10.45 -26.23
N GLN A 459 -3.34 -11.17 -27.14
CA GLN A 459 -2.68 -11.85 -28.25
C GLN A 459 -1.89 -10.91 -29.17
N ASP A 460 -2.36 -9.66 -29.31
CA ASP A 460 -1.66 -8.60 -30.06
C ASP A 460 -0.26 -8.31 -29.47
N MET A 461 -0.14 -8.32 -28.16
CA MET A 461 1.14 -8.12 -27.45
C MET A 461 1.98 -9.38 -27.44
N MET A 462 1.36 -10.55 -27.27
CA MET A 462 2.05 -11.85 -27.32
C MET A 462 2.66 -12.13 -28.72
N LYS A 463 2.01 -11.70 -29.80
CA LYS A 463 2.58 -11.75 -31.16
C LYS A 463 3.82 -10.89 -31.32
N ARG A 464 3.94 -9.78 -30.56
CA ARG A 464 5.14 -8.93 -30.56
C ARG A 464 6.29 -9.54 -29.78
N ASN A 465 6.00 -10.17 -28.65
CA ASN A 465 7.00 -10.87 -27.83
C ASN A 465 6.33 -11.95 -26.98
N PRO A 466 6.75 -13.23 -27.10
CA PRO A 466 6.17 -14.34 -26.33
C PRO A 466 6.42 -14.24 -24.82
N ASN A 467 7.40 -13.44 -24.38
CA ASN A 467 7.67 -13.18 -22.98
C ASN A 467 6.91 -11.96 -22.42
N TYR A 468 5.89 -11.44 -23.15
CA TYR A 468 5.10 -10.32 -22.63
C TYR A 468 4.40 -10.67 -21.32
N ILE A 469 3.83 -11.87 -21.21
CA ILE A 469 3.21 -12.41 -20.00
C ILE A 469 3.93 -13.69 -19.59
N VAL A 470 4.44 -13.72 -18.36
CA VAL A 470 5.16 -14.87 -17.81
C VAL A 470 4.59 -15.29 -16.46
N ARG A 471 4.76 -16.55 -16.09
CA ARG A 471 4.55 -17.02 -14.73
C ARG A 471 5.90 -17.09 -14.02
N ILE A 472 5.99 -16.51 -12.82
CA ILE A 472 7.20 -16.56 -11.99
C ILE A 472 6.81 -17.13 -10.63
N THR A 473 6.99 -18.43 -10.47
CA THR A 473 6.66 -19.21 -9.27
C THR A 473 7.81 -20.14 -8.88
N SER A 474 7.76 -20.71 -7.68
CA SER A 474 8.86 -21.56 -7.18
C SER A 474 9.02 -22.88 -7.92
N ASP A 475 7.98 -23.40 -8.55
CA ASP A 475 7.96 -24.61 -9.36
C ASP A 475 8.35 -24.35 -10.83
N ASP A 476 8.26 -23.12 -11.33
CA ASP A 476 8.52 -22.76 -12.72
C ASP A 476 10.02 -22.45 -12.95
N ARG A 477 10.74 -23.40 -13.55
CA ARG A 477 12.16 -23.20 -13.88
C ARG A 477 12.36 -22.13 -14.94
N VAL A 478 11.51 -22.09 -15.97
CA VAL A 478 11.59 -21.11 -17.06
C VAL A 478 11.27 -19.71 -16.56
N GLY A 479 10.20 -19.56 -15.76
CA GLY A 479 9.85 -18.29 -15.15
C GLY A 479 10.95 -17.72 -14.27
N LYS A 480 11.65 -18.59 -13.54
CA LYS A 480 12.78 -18.15 -12.71
C LYS A 480 13.96 -17.59 -13.52
N THR A 481 14.24 -18.10 -14.70
CA THR A 481 15.31 -17.54 -15.56
C THR A 481 14.94 -16.17 -16.12
N LEU A 482 13.66 -15.85 -16.21
CA LEU A 482 13.15 -14.53 -16.68
C LEU A 482 12.99 -13.52 -15.55
N LEU A 483 13.26 -13.91 -14.30
CA LEU A 483 13.15 -13.01 -13.16
C LEU A 483 14.14 -11.84 -13.27
N ASP A 484 15.39 -12.11 -13.64
CA ASP A 484 16.42 -11.07 -13.77
C ASP A 484 16.03 -10.05 -14.83
N ASP A 485 15.49 -10.48 -15.96
CA ASP A 485 14.97 -9.58 -17.01
C ASP A 485 13.71 -8.82 -16.53
N PHE A 486 12.86 -9.44 -15.71
CA PHE A 486 11.68 -8.77 -15.18
C PHE A 486 12.06 -7.64 -14.23
N ILE A 487 13.07 -7.81 -13.40
CA ILE A 487 13.53 -6.79 -12.44
C ILE A 487 14.43 -5.74 -13.08
N ASP A 488 15.11 -6.06 -14.19
CA ASP A 488 15.95 -5.08 -14.90
C ASP A 488 15.10 -3.90 -15.39
N PRO A 489 15.39 -2.66 -14.95
CA PRO A 489 14.64 -1.49 -15.33
C PRO A 489 14.80 -1.11 -16.81
N TYR A 490 15.80 -1.64 -17.49
CA TYR A 490 16.07 -1.39 -18.92
C TYR A 490 15.53 -2.48 -19.84
N ALA A 491 15.29 -3.68 -19.33
CA ALA A 491 14.65 -4.74 -20.10
C ALA A 491 13.18 -4.43 -20.37
N LYS A 492 12.77 -4.51 -21.65
CA LYS A 492 11.38 -4.24 -22.06
C LYS A 492 10.42 -5.38 -21.65
N TYR A 493 10.88 -6.60 -21.64
CA TYR A 493 10.11 -7.81 -21.36
C TYR A 493 10.83 -8.64 -20.28
N PRO A 494 10.13 -9.39 -19.45
CA PRO A 494 8.65 -9.51 -19.37
C PRO A 494 7.96 -8.24 -18.87
N VAL A 495 6.64 -8.10 -19.18
CA VAL A 495 5.82 -6.97 -18.72
C VAL A 495 4.88 -7.39 -17.62
N ILE A 496 4.16 -8.51 -17.76
CA ILE A 496 3.25 -9.06 -16.76
C ILE A 496 3.84 -10.32 -16.18
N ALA A 497 3.97 -10.36 -14.86
CA ALA A 497 4.37 -11.54 -14.11
C ALA A 497 3.23 -12.02 -13.21
N THR A 498 2.69 -13.23 -13.45
CA THR A 498 1.77 -13.88 -12.52
C THR A 498 2.54 -14.71 -11.52
N THR A 499 2.19 -14.65 -10.24
CA THR A 499 2.91 -15.31 -9.15
C THR A 499 1.98 -15.69 -8.01
N SER A 500 2.40 -16.63 -7.17
CA SER A 500 1.73 -16.90 -5.89
C SER A 500 2.42 -16.16 -4.74
N ASP A 501 3.66 -16.52 -4.41
CA ASP A 501 4.40 -15.99 -3.26
C ASP A 501 5.82 -15.55 -3.60
N LEU A 502 6.40 -16.00 -4.71
CA LEU A 502 7.82 -15.80 -4.99
C LEU A 502 8.19 -14.33 -5.09
N LEU A 503 7.33 -13.51 -5.70
CA LEU A 503 7.56 -12.07 -5.89
C LEU A 503 7.11 -11.21 -4.69
N THR A 504 6.54 -11.80 -3.65
CA THR A 504 6.12 -11.08 -2.45
C THR A 504 7.33 -10.46 -1.75
N THR A 505 8.46 -11.17 -1.69
CA THR A 505 9.68 -10.72 -1.01
C THR A 505 10.91 -10.87 -1.90
N GLY A 506 11.93 -10.09 -1.61
CA GLY A 506 13.25 -10.23 -2.21
C GLY A 506 13.41 -9.75 -3.64
N VAL A 507 12.39 -9.14 -4.24
CA VAL A 507 12.45 -8.68 -5.64
C VAL A 507 12.45 -7.16 -5.70
N ASP A 508 13.49 -6.55 -6.24
CA ASP A 508 13.60 -5.10 -6.42
C ASP A 508 13.25 -4.68 -7.86
N CYS A 509 11.96 -4.73 -8.21
CA CYS A 509 11.49 -4.25 -9.51
C CYS A 509 11.24 -2.73 -9.49
N LYS A 510 12.23 -1.92 -9.85
CA LYS A 510 12.17 -0.45 -9.81
C LYS A 510 11.10 0.14 -10.73
N THR A 511 10.70 -0.55 -11.77
CA THR A 511 9.75 -0.10 -12.78
C THR A 511 8.35 -0.70 -12.63
N CYS A 512 8.07 -1.47 -11.55
CA CYS A 512 6.75 -2.01 -11.28
C CYS A 512 5.73 -0.87 -11.10
N GLY A 513 4.76 -0.76 -12.00
CA GLY A 513 3.76 0.30 -12.02
C GLY A 513 2.33 -0.17 -11.75
N LEU A 514 2.09 -1.49 -11.70
CA LEU A 514 0.80 -2.07 -11.33
C LEU A 514 0.99 -3.29 -10.44
N ILE A 515 0.29 -3.31 -9.33
CA ILE A 515 0.19 -4.46 -8.45
C ILE A 515 -1.27 -4.92 -8.42
N VAL A 516 -1.49 -6.19 -8.73
CA VAL A 516 -2.81 -6.81 -8.70
C VAL A 516 -2.86 -7.80 -7.55
N ILE A 517 -3.87 -7.67 -6.69
CA ILE A 517 -4.10 -8.53 -5.53
C ILE A 517 -5.35 -9.37 -5.79
N ASP A 518 -5.16 -10.61 -6.27
CA ASP A 518 -6.22 -11.60 -6.43
C ASP A 518 -6.00 -12.81 -5.52
N LYS A 519 -5.40 -12.60 -4.36
CA LYS A 519 -5.26 -13.62 -3.33
C LYS A 519 -5.65 -13.08 -1.96
N GLU A 520 -6.19 -13.94 -1.11
CA GLU A 520 -6.35 -13.60 0.30
C GLU A 520 -4.98 -13.37 0.94
N VAL A 521 -4.85 -12.23 1.56
CA VAL A 521 -3.62 -11.85 2.26
C VAL A 521 -3.79 -12.22 3.73
N GLY A 522 -2.92 -13.07 4.24
CA GLY A 522 -3.03 -13.61 5.60
C GLY A 522 -2.47 -12.68 6.68
N SER A 523 -1.66 -11.69 6.32
CA SER A 523 -1.05 -10.77 7.29
C SER A 523 -0.76 -9.40 6.69
N GLU A 524 -0.79 -8.38 7.55
CA GLU A 524 -0.39 -7.00 7.23
C GLU A 524 1.02 -6.94 6.63
N THR A 525 1.94 -7.70 7.18
CA THR A 525 3.30 -7.78 6.70
C THR A 525 3.37 -8.25 5.24
N THR A 526 2.65 -9.34 4.91
CA THR A 526 2.58 -9.85 3.53
C THR A 526 2.00 -8.78 2.61
N PHE A 527 0.94 -8.11 3.04
CA PHE A 527 0.35 -6.99 2.30
C PHE A 527 1.37 -5.88 2.03
N LYS A 528 2.04 -5.37 3.09
CA LYS A 528 3.05 -4.30 2.95
C LYS A 528 4.24 -4.71 2.08
N GLN A 529 4.63 -5.97 2.09
CA GLN A 529 5.65 -6.50 1.19
C GLN A 529 5.20 -6.55 -0.26
N MET A 530 3.95 -6.93 -0.52
CA MET A 530 3.38 -6.93 -1.88
C MET A 530 3.32 -5.52 -2.45
N ILE A 531 2.72 -4.55 -1.73
CA ILE A 531 2.66 -3.16 -2.20
C ILE A 531 4.03 -2.52 -2.30
N GLY A 532 4.95 -2.91 -1.42
CA GLY A 532 6.35 -2.48 -1.43
C GLY A 532 7.10 -2.77 -2.73
N ARG A 533 6.60 -3.68 -3.57
CA ARG A 533 7.16 -3.89 -4.93
C ARG A 533 6.92 -2.70 -5.86
N GLY A 534 5.84 -1.95 -5.65
CA GLY A 534 5.49 -0.76 -6.42
C GLY A 534 6.09 0.54 -5.89
N THR A 535 6.57 0.59 -4.66
CA THR A 535 6.96 1.85 -3.99
C THR A 535 8.24 2.51 -4.55
N ARG A 536 9.02 1.81 -5.38
CA ARG A 536 10.25 2.37 -5.96
C ARG A 536 9.94 3.50 -6.94
N ILE A 537 10.72 4.56 -6.90
CA ILE A 537 10.73 5.63 -7.91
C ILE A 537 11.85 5.36 -8.91
N PHE A 538 11.56 5.51 -10.19
CA PHE A 538 12.55 5.42 -11.25
C PHE A 538 12.28 6.46 -12.34
N GLU A 539 12.64 7.71 -12.06
CA GLU A 539 12.34 8.88 -12.90
C GLU A 539 12.92 8.76 -14.31
N LYS A 540 14.11 8.13 -14.47
CA LYS A 540 14.74 7.88 -15.79
C LYS A 540 13.83 7.15 -16.78
N LYS A 541 12.81 6.43 -16.29
CA LYS A 541 11.79 5.74 -17.09
C LYS A 541 10.38 6.31 -16.85
N GLY A 542 10.26 7.47 -16.20
CA GLY A 542 8.98 8.11 -15.91
C GLY A 542 8.14 7.41 -14.83
N LYS A 543 8.71 6.44 -14.11
CA LYS A 543 8.01 5.76 -13.04
C LYS A 543 8.10 6.59 -11.75
N MET A 544 7.04 7.34 -11.46
CA MET A 544 6.90 8.21 -10.29
C MET A 544 5.78 7.75 -9.35
N THR A 545 4.84 6.96 -9.84
CA THR A 545 3.66 6.47 -9.12
C THR A 545 3.42 5.02 -9.47
N PHE A 546 2.52 4.35 -8.75
CA PHE A 546 2.03 3.03 -9.16
C PHE A 546 0.54 2.87 -8.82
N GLU A 547 -0.07 1.83 -9.38
CA GLU A 547 -1.46 1.48 -9.20
C GLU A 547 -1.56 0.18 -8.40
N ILE A 548 -2.59 0.06 -7.57
CA ILE A 548 -2.99 -1.19 -6.92
C ILE A 548 -4.40 -1.53 -7.41
N LEU A 549 -4.57 -2.73 -7.94
CA LEU A 549 -5.87 -3.29 -8.29
C LEU A 549 -6.17 -4.42 -7.31
N ASP A 550 -7.14 -4.18 -6.42
CA ASP A 550 -7.44 -5.06 -5.29
C ASP A 550 -8.80 -5.72 -5.45
N PHE A 551 -8.81 -7.04 -5.64
CA PHE A 551 -10.02 -7.87 -5.73
C PHE A 551 -10.39 -8.55 -4.41
N ARG A 552 -9.58 -8.37 -3.37
CA ARG A 552 -9.73 -9.09 -2.10
C ARG A 552 -9.94 -8.17 -0.90
N ASP A 553 -10.11 -6.89 -1.17
CA ASP A 553 -10.24 -5.84 -0.14
C ASP A 553 -9.13 -5.88 0.93
N ALA A 554 -7.94 -6.32 0.49
CA ALA A 554 -6.77 -6.41 1.34
C ALA A 554 -6.31 -5.02 1.81
N THR A 555 -6.55 -4.00 0.97
CA THR A 555 -6.21 -2.61 1.27
C THR A 555 -7.03 -2.04 2.43
N THR A 556 -8.33 -2.36 2.56
CA THR A 556 -9.14 -1.96 3.73
C THR A 556 -8.66 -2.68 5.00
N LYS A 557 -8.36 -3.97 4.87
CA LYS A 557 -8.04 -4.83 6.00
C LYS A 557 -6.69 -4.47 6.64
N TYR A 558 -5.70 -4.08 5.84
CA TYR A 558 -4.31 -3.98 6.27
C TYR A 558 -3.68 -2.59 6.11
N PHE A 559 -4.44 -1.57 5.73
CA PHE A 559 -3.93 -0.21 5.69
C PHE A 559 -3.87 0.35 7.12
N ASP A 560 -2.66 0.49 7.65
CA ASP A 560 -2.45 1.11 8.96
C ASP A 560 -2.44 2.65 8.80
N LYS A 561 -3.42 3.31 9.42
CA LYS A 561 -3.57 4.77 9.38
C LYS A 561 -2.34 5.52 9.91
N ILE A 562 -1.68 4.99 10.92
CA ILE A 562 -0.54 5.63 11.56
C ILE A 562 0.72 5.47 10.71
N PHE A 563 0.99 4.26 10.26
CA PHE A 563 2.21 3.93 9.52
C PHE A 563 2.10 4.23 8.02
N ASP A 564 0.94 3.96 7.42
CA ASP A 564 0.71 4.06 5.98
C ASP A 564 0.05 5.40 5.59
N GLY A 565 -0.50 6.14 6.54
CA GLY A 565 -1.24 7.38 6.35
C GLY A 565 -2.75 7.24 6.63
N ASP A 566 -3.42 8.34 6.98
CA ASP A 566 -4.86 8.34 7.20
C ASP A 566 -5.61 8.03 5.91
N ALA A 567 -6.42 6.98 5.94
CA ALA A 567 -7.57 6.87 5.08
C ALA A 567 -8.69 7.70 5.72
N ASP A 568 -9.22 8.70 5.00
CA ASP A 568 -10.16 9.66 5.56
C ASP A 568 -11.43 9.05 6.11
N GLN A 569 -11.82 9.71 7.18
CA GLN A 569 -13.13 9.77 7.85
C GLN A 569 -14.17 8.76 7.36
N GLU A 570 -14.36 7.74 8.18
CA GLU A 570 -15.64 7.10 8.35
C GLU A 570 -16.71 8.17 8.64
N GLU A 571 -17.51 8.51 7.64
CA GLU A 571 -18.89 8.80 7.94
C GLU A 571 -19.47 7.49 8.47
N ASP A 572 -19.83 7.52 9.73
CA ASP A 572 -20.40 6.45 10.53
C ASP A 572 -21.66 5.86 9.86
N TYR A 573 -21.50 4.86 9.02
CA TYR A 573 -22.61 4.05 8.53
C TYR A 573 -22.67 2.78 9.38
N GLY A 574 -23.54 2.88 10.36
CA GLY A 574 -24.13 1.90 11.22
C GLY A 574 -23.52 0.50 11.21
N THR A 575 -22.67 0.24 12.18
CA THR A 575 -22.29 -1.09 12.62
C THR A 575 -23.51 -1.97 12.83
N ARG A 576 -23.81 -2.88 11.91
CA ARG A 576 -24.53 -4.09 12.28
C ARG A 576 -23.61 -4.94 13.15
N LYS A 577 -23.76 -4.78 14.46
CA LYS A 577 -23.25 -5.71 15.46
C LYS A 577 -23.85 -7.10 15.19
N GLY A 578 -23.12 -7.93 14.50
CA GLY A 578 -23.31 -9.37 14.58
C GLY A 578 -22.83 -9.81 15.96
N LYS A 579 -23.75 -10.05 16.89
CA LYS A 579 -23.49 -10.77 18.11
C LYS A 579 -23.11 -12.21 17.75
N GLY A 580 -21.81 -12.50 17.77
CA GLY A 580 -21.30 -13.87 17.88
C GLY A 580 -20.83 -14.09 19.31
N ASN A 581 -21.70 -14.58 20.15
CA ASN A 581 -21.34 -15.16 21.44
C ASN A 581 -20.66 -16.51 21.18
N GLY A 582 -19.40 -16.62 21.59
CA GLY A 582 -18.67 -17.87 21.61
C GLY A 582 -17.63 -17.83 22.71
N LYS A 583 -18.08 -17.98 23.96
CA LYS A 583 -17.24 -18.45 25.08
C LYS A 583 -16.84 -19.89 24.80
N GLY A 584 -15.55 -20.18 24.84
CA GLY A 584 -15.02 -21.52 24.89
C GLY A 584 -13.73 -21.49 25.67
N GLU A 585 -13.86 -21.52 26.99
CA GLU A 585 -12.80 -22.00 27.88
C GLU A 585 -12.66 -23.51 27.65
N GLY A 586 -11.45 -23.98 27.47
CA GLY A 586 -11.17 -25.40 27.38
C GLY A 586 -9.69 -25.66 27.65
N GLU A 587 -9.36 -25.80 28.94
CA GLU A 587 -8.18 -26.52 29.35
C GLU A 587 -8.32 -27.99 28.90
N GLY A 588 -7.29 -28.49 28.23
CA GLY A 588 -7.25 -29.89 27.80
C GLY A 588 -5.82 -30.36 27.66
N ASN A 589 -5.30 -30.87 28.75
CA ASN A 589 -4.13 -31.75 28.83
C ASN A 589 -4.48 -33.08 28.16
N GLY A 590 -3.66 -33.57 27.22
CA GLY A 590 -3.89 -34.88 26.66
C GLY A 590 -2.96 -35.20 25.49
N GLY A 591 -1.99 -36.10 25.72
CA GLY A 591 -1.23 -36.75 24.67
C GLY A 591 -2.16 -37.43 23.69
N GLY A 592 -2.11 -37.01 22.45
CA GLY A 592 -2.87 -37.55 21.33
C GLY A 592 -1.91 -38.00 20.22
N THR A 593 -2.05 -39.22 19.85
CA THR A 593 -1.60 -39.85 18.61
C THR A 593 -1.67 -38.86 17.44
N PRO A 594 -0.74 -38.85 16.48
CA PRO A 594 -0.82 -38.00 15.29
C PRO A 594 -2.14 -38.27 14.59
N PRO A 595 -2.86 -37.19 14.15
CA PRO A 595 -4.10 -37.38 13.41
C PRO A 595 -3.84 -38.19 12.14
N PRO A 596 -4.80 -39.02 11.72
CA PRO A 596 -4.73 -39.71 10.45
C PRO A 596 -4.52 -38.72 9.32
N PRO A 597 -3.86 -39.07 8.21
CA PRO A 597 -3.69 -38.19 7.08
C PRO A 597 -5.06 -37.62 6.67
N GLN A 598 -5.17 -36.32 6.65
CA GLN A 598 -6.38 -35.64 6.17
C GLN A 598 -6.65 -36.13 4.75
N PRO A 599 -7.89 -36.50 4.39
CA PRO A 599 -8.23 -36.82 3.01
C PRO A 599 -7.79 -35.67 2.12
N GLU A 600 -7.15 -35.99 0.99
CA GLU A 600 -6.79 -35.01 -0.01
C GLU A 600 -8.02 -34.14 -0.33
N GLN A 601 -7.98 -32.86 0.06
CA GLN A 601 -9.09 -31.93 -0.17
C GLN A 601 -9.20 -31.72 -1.69
N HIS A 602 -10.28 -32.20 -2.27
CA HIS A 602 -10.52 -32.06 -3.71
C HIS A 602 -10.80 -30.62 -4.06
N LYS A 603 -10.06 -30.06 -5.04
CA LYS A 603 -10.30 -28.71 -5.58
C LYS A 603 -11.29 -28.79 -6.74
N TYR A 604 -12.41 -28.09 -6.59
CA TYR A 604 -13.47 -28.05 -7.59
C TYR A 604 -13.27 -26.94 -8.62
N TYR A 605 -13.65 -27.19 -9.87
CA TYR A 605 -13.61 -26.24 -10.98
C TYR A 605 -14.99 -26.08 -11.60
N VAL A 606 -15.55 -24.88 -11.52
CA VAL A 606 -16.91 -24.56 -11.99
C VAL A 606 -16.84 -23.60 -13.19
N GLU A 607 -17.67 -23.83 -14.21
CA GLU A 607 -17.82 -23.01 -15.41
C GLU A 607 -19.31 -22.74 -15.70
N GLY A 608 -19.59 -21.69 -16.51
CA GLY A 608 -20.93 -21.34 -16.91
C GLY A 608 -21.73 -20.52 -15.90
N LYS A 609 -21.08 -20.01 -14.84
CA LYS A 609 -21.70 -19.16 -13.84
C LYS A 609 -21.39 -17.69 -14.10
N GLU A 610 -22.43 -16.85 -14.20
CA GLU A 610 -22.25 -15.43 -14.49
C GLU A 610 -21.44 -14.72 -13.38
N ALA A 611 -20.25 -14.24 -13.71
CA ALA A 611 -19.42 -13.42 -12.83
C ALA A 611 -19.32 -11.99 -13.38
N LYS A 612 -19.48 -11.00 -12.50
CA LYS A 612 -19.40 -9.58 -12.88
C LYS A 612 -18.84 -8.74 -11.74
N ILE A 613 -18.20 -7.64 -12.07
CA ILE A 613 -17.84 -6.60 -11.09
C ILE A 613 -19.14 -5.89 -10.72
N VAL A 614 -19.50 -5.94 -9.45
CA VAL A 614 -20.73 -5.31 -8.92
C VAL A 614 -20.45 -3.94 -8.29
N HIS A 615 -19.22 -3.70 -7.90
CA HIS A 615 -18.79 -2.42 -7.32
C HIS A 615 -17.31 -2.17 -7.59
N GLU A 616 -16.97 -0.91 -7.82
CA GLU A 616 -15.57 -0.49 -7.94
C GLU A 616 -15.37 0.86 -7.25
N MET A 617 -14.29 0.97 -6.47
CA MET A 617 -13.93 2.16 -5.73
C MET A 617 -12.48 2.54 -6.04
N VAL A 618 -12.22 3.81 -6.32
CA VAL A 618 -10.87 4.34 -6.54
C VAL A 618 -10.47 5.27 -5.40
N GLN A 619 -9.38 4.96 -4.74
CA GLN A 619 -8.82 5.75 -3.66
C GLN A 619 -7.47 6.37 -4.08
N ILE A 620 -7.36 7.68 -3.95
CA ILE A 620 -6.12 8.43 -4.21
C ILE A 620 -5.62 8.96 -2.88
N ILE A 621 -4.42 8.59 -2.49
CA ILE A 621 -3.84 8.97 -1.20
C ILE A 621 -3.18 10.34 -1.30
N GLY A 622 -3.62 11.27 -0.46
CA GLY A 622 -3.28 12.68 -0.46
C GLY A 622 -2.02 13.10 0.30
N GLU A 623 -1.84 14.43 0.45
CA GLU A 623 -0.61 15.04 1.00
C GLU A 623 -0.35 14.70 2.47
N ASP A 624 -1.40 14.50 3.23
CA ASP A 624 -1.40 14.20 4.66
C ASP A 624 -1.54 12.69 4.94
N GLY A 625 -1.43 11.85 3.89
CA GLY A 625 -1.75 10.43 3.98
C GLY A 625 -3.25 10.15 3.90
N ARG A 626 -4.08 11.18 3.82
CA ARG A 626 -5.53 11.05 3.68
C ARG A 626 -5.90 10.73 2.25
N THR A 627 -7.01 10.04 2.07
CA THR A 627 -7.58 9.81 0.74
C THR A 627 -7.98 11.16 0.14
N LEU A 628 -7.26 11.66 -0.87
CA LEU A 628 -7.56 12.93 -1.54
C LEU A 628 -8.88 12.90 -2.28
N ARG A 629 -9.27 11.73 -2.75
CA ARG A 629 -10.50 11.52 -3.50
C ARG A 629 -10.86 10.04 -3.44
N THR A 630 -11.93 9.73 -2.75
CA THR A 630 -12.72 8.57 -3.11
C THR A 630 -13.60 9.06 -4.25
N GLU A 631 -13.44 8.56 -5.44
CA GLU A 631 -14.48 8.75 -6.44
C GLU A 631 -15.66 7.91 -5.95
N LYS A 632 -16.67 8.58 -5.37
CA LYS A 632 -17.87 7.89 -4.91
C LYS A 632 -18.42 7.10 -6.09
N LEU A 633 -18.93 5.92 -5.85
CA LEU A 633 -19.63 5.12 -6.85
C LEU A 633 -20.64 5.98 -7.62
N THR A 634 -21.28 6.94 -6.93
CA THR A 634 -22.15 7.95 -7.51
C THR A 634 -21.48 8.82 -8.59
N ASP A 635 -20.23 9.25 -8.39
CA ASP A 635 -19.50 10.08 -9.37
C ASP A 635 -19.02 9.28 -10.57
N TYR A 636 -18.60 8.03 -10.32
CA TYR A 636 -18.27 7.07 -11.37
C TYR A 636 -19.51 6.75 -12.22
N THR A 637 -20.63 6.39 -11.56
CA THR A 637 -21.91 6.11 -12.22
C THR A 637 -22.44 7.33 -12.98
N ARG A 638 -22.34 8.53 -12.40
CA ARG A 638 -22.66 9.81 -13.06
C ARG A 638 -21.88 9.98 -14.37
N ARG A 639 -20.59 9.73 -14.35
CA ARG A 639 -19.71 9.87 -15.52
C ARG A 639 -20.01 8.83 -16.59
N ALA A 640 -20.25 7.58 -16.17
CA ALA A 640 -20.64 6.51 -17.08
C ALA A 640 -21.97 6.83 -17.77
N ILE A 641 -23.00 7.28 -17.04
CA ILE A 641 -24.27 7.72 -17.61
C ILE A 641 -24.06 8.87 -18.60
N LYS A 642 -23.29 9.91 -18.23
CA LYS A 642 -23.03 11.06 -19.09
C LYS A 642 -22.21 10.73 -20.33
N SER A 643 -21.41 9.69 -20.32
CA SER A 643 -20.70 9.21 -21.51
C SER A 643 -21.65 8.60 -22.55
N MET A 644 -22.71 7.93 -22.10
CA MET A 644 -23.75 7.34 -22.94
C MET A 644 -24.78 8.40 -23.37
N TYR A 645 -25.22 9.20 -22.41
CA TYR A 645 -26.25 10.23 -22.59
C TYR A 645 -25.72 11.57 -22.09
N PRO A 646 -25.08 12.38 -22.96
CA PRO A 646 -24.41 13.62 -22.53
C PRO A 646 -25.34 14.67 -21.90
N THR A 647 -26.62 14.64 -22.26
CA THR A 647 -27.64 15.57 -21.76
C THR A 647 -28.86 14.85 -21.22
N LEU A 648 -29.59 15.50 -20.33
CA LEU A 648 -30.86 14.99 -19.80
C LEU A 648 -31.88 14.71 -20.91
N ASP A 649 -31.93 15.57 -21.94
CA ASP A 649 -32.86 15.41 -23.07
C ASP A 649 -32.50 14.20 -23.92
N ALA A 650 -31.18 13.94 -24.12
CA ALA A 650 -30.74 12.73 -24.82
C ALA A 650 -31.18 11.45 -24.06
N PHE A 651 -31.01 11.44 -22.74
CA PHE A 651 -31.47 10.34 -21.90
C PHE A 651 -32.99 10.18 -21.93
N ARG A 652 -33.74 11.27 -21.75
CA ARG A 652 -35.22 11.26 -21.82
C ARG A 652 -35.73 10.76 -23.17
N GLY A 653 -35.09 11.19 -24.25
CA GLY A 653 -35.43 10.74 -25.60
C GLY A 653 -35.25 9.23 -25.78
N ALA A 654 -34.10 8.70 -25.34
CA ALA A 654 -33.83 7.27 -25.37
C ALA A 654 -34.82 6.49 -24.52
N TRP A 655 -35.08 6.96 -23.27
CA TRP A 655 -36.02 6.33 -22.35
C TRP A 655 -37.45 6.29 -22.94
N ALA A 656 -37.91 7.39 -23.50
CA ALA A 656 -39.25 7.48 -24.10
C ALA A 656 -39.41 6.58 -25.33
N GLN A 657 -38.36 6.43 -26.16
CA GLN A 657 -38.39 5.66 -27.38
C GLN A 657 -38.18 4.16 -27.18
N ALA A 658 -37.62 3.73 -26.05
CA ALA A 658 -37.38 2.34 -25.75
C ALA A 658 -38.68 1.53 -25.68
N ASP A 659 -38.75 0.42 -26.41
CA ASP A 659 -39.88 -0.50 -26.35
C ASP A 659 -40.08 -1.14 -25.00
N LYS A 660 -38.96 -1.42 -24.29
CA LYS A 660 -38.90 -1.82 -22.88
C LYS A 660 -37.82 -1.01 -22.16
N LYS A 661 -38.16 -0.46 -21.01
CA LYS A 661 -37.23 0.30 -20.19
C LYS A 661 -36.10 -0.58 -19.64
N GLN A 662 -36.36 -1.87 -19.44
CA GLN A 662 -35.34 -2.85 -19.08
C GLN A 662 -34.18 -2.89 -20.07
N ALA A 663 -34.44 -2.71 -21.38
CA ALA A 663 -33.37 -2.71 -22.38
C ALA A 663 -32.33 -1.60 -22.16
N ILE A 664 -32.78 -0.40 -21.78
CA ILE A 664 -31.88 0.72 -21.44
C ILE A 664 -31.08 0.42 -20.17
N ILE A 665 -31.72 -0.20 -19.17
CA ILE A 665 -31.04 -0.58 -17.93
C ILE A 665 -29.99 -1.64 -18.20
N ASP A 666 -30.28 -2.61 -19.07
CA ASP A 666 -29.34 -3.66 -19.47
C ASP A 666 -28.19 -3.10 -20.30
N GLU A 667 -28.46 -2.19 -21.26
CA GLU A 667 -27.44 -1.44 -22.00
C GLU A 667 -26.53 -0.64 -21.04
N MET A 668 -27.10 0.04 -20.05
CA MET A 668 -26.33 0.74 -19.04
C MET A 668 -25.46 -0.21 -18.22
N LYS A 669 -25.95 -1.40 -17.85
CA LYS A 669 -25.16 -2.43 -17.16
C LYS A 669 -23.98 -2.93 -18.01
N GLU A 670 -24.17 -3.08 -19.32
CA GLU A 670 -23.11 -3.44 -20.26
C GLU A 670 -22.03 -2.35 -20.38
N HIS A 671 -22.39 -1.10 -20.08
CA HIS A 671 -21.49 0.06 -20.04
C HIS A 671 -21.05 0.46 -18.64
N ASP A 672 -21.02 -0.51 -17.70
CA ASP A 672 -20.52 -0.33 -16.33
C ASP A 672 -21.30 0.69 -15.48
N VAL A 673 -22.57 0.96 -15.80
CA VAL A 673 -23.45 1.77 -14.96
C VAL A 673 -24.04 0.89 -13.85
N LEU A 674 -23.55 1.06 -12.63
CA LEU A 674 -23.82 0.17 -11.50
C LEU A 674 -24.96 0.69 -10.61
N LEU A 675 -26.17 0.85 -11.15
CA LEU A 675 -27.32 1.42 -10.42
C LEU A 675 -27.70 0.60 -9.18
N ASP A 676 -27.66 -0.74 -9.29
CA ASP A 676 -28.03 -1.61 -8.17
C ASP A 676 -27.04 -1.45 -7.00
N ALA A 677 -25.73 -1.33 -7.30
CA ALA A 677 -24.71 -1.08 -6.31
C ALA A 677 -24.86 0.30 -5.65
N VAL A 678 -25.27 1.33 -6.42
CA VAL A 678 -25.57 2.67 -5.86
C VAL A 678 -26.77 2.61 -4.93
N ILE A 679 -27.80 1.83 -5.27
CA ILE A 679 -28.97 1.62 -4.40
C ILE A 679 -28.58 0.90 -3.11
N ASP A 680 -27.66 -0.05 -3.18
CA ASP A 680 -27.17 -0.78 -2.00
C ASP A 680 -26.34 0.12 -1.08
N GLU A 681 -25.52 1.02 -1.64
CA GLU A 681 -24.80 2.04 -0.87
C GLU A 681 -25.71 3.14 -0.30
N MET A 682 -26.80 3.46 -1.02
CA MET A 682 -27.73 4.52 -0.66
C MET A 682 -29.16 3.98 -0.48
N PRO A 683 -29.47 3.29 0.65
CA PRO A 683 -30.75 2.63 0.88
C PRO A 683 -31.97 3.55 0.74
N GLN A 684 -31.80 4.86 0.91
CA GLN A 684 -32.84 5.86 0.68
C GLN A 684 -33.29 5.92 -0.79
N LEU A 685 -32.50 5.41 -1.75
CA LEU A 685 -32.87 5.33 -3.15
C LEU A 685 -33.77 4.13 -3.49
N LYS A 686 -34.01 3.21 -2.58
CA LYS A 686 -34.84 2.00 -2.81
C LYS A 686 -36.29 2.32 -3.19
N ASP A 687 -36.81 3.47 -2.81
CA ASP A 687 -38.18 3.91 -3.09
C ASP A 687 -38.32 4.61 -4.46
N TYR A 688 -37.22 4.83 -5.16
CA TYR A 688 -37.20 5.48 -6.46
C TYR A 688 -37.08 4.48 -7.61
N ASP A 689 -37.62 4.84 -8.78
CA ASP A 689 -37.43 4.09 -10.00
C ASP A 689 -36.05 4.36 -10.61
N TYR A 690 -35.51 3.44 -11.42
CA TYR A 690 -34.22 3.63 -12.09
C TYR A 690 -34.15 4.94 -12.87
N PHE A 691 -35.27 5.38 -13.50
CA PHE A 691 -35.33 6.66 -14.17
C PHE A 691 -34.98 7.82 -13.24
N ASP A 692 -35.62 7.86 -12.04
CA ASP A 692 -35.40 8.92 -11.06
C ASP A 692 -34.01 8.87 -10.48
N ILE A 693 -33.46 7.70 -10.24
CA ILE A 693 -32.08 7.49 -9.79
C ILE A 693 -31.10 8.03 -10.83
N ILE A 694 -31.29 7.71 -12.10
CA ILE A 694 -30.43 8.18 -13.21
C ILE A 694 -30.46 9.70 -13.33
N ILE A 695 -31.66 10.32 -13.36
CA ILE A 695 -31.77 11.78 -13.51
C ILE A 695 -31.23 12.52 -12.27
N HIS A 696 -31.37 11.92 -11.10
CA HIS A 696 -30.80 12.46 -9.88
C HIS A 696 -29.27 12.39 -9.89
N LEU A 697 -28.72 11.23 -10.15
CA LEU A 697 -27.27 11.01 -10.13
C LEU A 697 -26.54 11.77 -11.23
N ALA A 698 -27.04 11.72 -12.46
CA ALA A 698 -26.31 12.27 -13.61
C ALA A 698 -26.61 13.75 -13.88
N TYR A 699 -27.82 14.19 -13.64
CA TYR A 699 -28.29 15.52 -14.07
C TYR A 699 -28.79 16.41 -12.93
N ASP A 700 -28.57 16.00 -11.67
CA ASP A 700 -28.91 16.76 -10.45
C ASP A 700 -30.40 17.17 -10.37
N GLN A 701 -31.29 16.31 -10.91
CA GLN A 701 -32.74 16.52 -10.81
C GLN A 701 -33.27 15.98 -9.49
N GLN A 702 -34.33 16.61 -8.96
CA GLN A 702 -35.02 16.06 -7.79
C GLN A 702 -35.78 14.79 -8.17
N PRO A 703 -35.47 13.65 -7.53
CA PRO A 703 -36.14 12.39 -7.82
C PRO A 703 -37.52 12.34 -7.17
N ILE A 704 -38.45 11.64 -7.81
CA ILE A 704 -39.82 11.42 -7.34
C ILE A 704 -39.97 9.93 -7.02
N THR A 705 -40.52 9.59 -5.86
CA THR A 705 -40.72 8.19 -5.49
C THR A 705 -41.69 7.49 -6.41
N ARG A 706 -41.53 6.17 -6.59
CA ARG A 706 -42.44 5.35 -7.39
C ARG A 706 -43.91 5.52 -6.98
N ARG A 707 -44.20 5.57 -5.69
CA ARG A 707 -45.55 5.77 -5.16
C ARG A 707 -46.10 7.15 -5.50
N GLU A 708 -45.30 8.16 -5.45
CA GLU A 708 -45.69 9.53 -5.81
C GLU A 708 -45.97 9.67 -7.30
N ARG A 709 -45.14 9.03 -8.17
CA ARG A 709 -45.43 8.98 -9.60
C ARG A 709 -46.74 8.27 -9.89
N ALA A 710 -46.97 7.10 -9.31
CA ALA A 710 -48.21 6.36 -9.45
C ALA A 710 -49.42 7.18 -9.00
N LYS A 711 -49.30 7.89 -7.87
CA LYS A 711 -50.37 8.76 -7.34
C LYS A 711 -50.71 9.91 -8.30
N ARG A 712 -49.68 10.59 -8.87
CA ARG A 712 -49.90 11.70 -9.83
C ARG A 712 -50.64 11.23 -11.07
N VAL A 713 -50.35 10.04 -11.58
CA VAL A 713 -51.07 9.50 -12.75
C VAL A 713 -52.50 9.11 -12.37
N LYS A 714 -52.74 8.54 -11.20
CA LYS A 714 -54.10 8.22 -10.69
C LYS A 714 -54.96 9.45 -10.54
N GLU A 715 -54.38 10.58 -10.15
CA GLU A 715 -55.05 11.88 -9.95
C GLU A 715 -55.19 12.64 -11.26
N SER A 716 -54.59 12.20 -12.36
CA SER A 716 -54.71 12.80 -13.68
C SER A 716 -55.93 12.31 -14.44
N ASN A 717 -56.26 12.96 -15.55
CA ASN A 717 -57.36 12.56 -16.43
C ASN A 717 -57.04 11.31 -17.31
N PHE A 718 -55.88 10.72 -17.14
CA PHE A 718 -55.39 9.61 -17.96
C PHE A 718 -56.39 8.40 -17.99
N LEU A 719 -57.01 8.11 -16.86
CA LEU A 719 -57.91 6.96 -16.73
C LEU A 719 -59.31 7.23 -17.29
N ALA A 720 -59.63 8.48 -17.65
CA ALA A 720 -61.01 8.88 -18.04
C ALA A 720 -61.53 8.10 -19.28
N ASP A 721 -60.65 7.80 -20.23
CA ASP A 721 -60.99 7.15 -21.52
C ASP A 721 -61.08 5.63 -21.45
N TYR A 722 -60.81 5.02 -20.27
CA TYR A 722 -60.81 3.58 -20.12
C TYR A 722 -62.09 3.09 -19.43
N SER A 723 -62.58 1.88 -19.86
CA SER A 723 -63.72 1.22 -19.19
C SER A 723 -63.40 0.95 -17.70
N GLU A 724 -64.44 0.81 -16.89
CA GLU A 724 -64.30 0.61 -15.44
C GLU A 724 -63.34 -0.53 -15.06
N LYS A 725 -63.46 -1.69 -15.76
CA LYS A 725 -62.55 -2.85 -15.53
C LYS A 725 -61.15 -2.63 -16.04
N ALA A 726 -60.98 -1.92 -17.19
CA ALA A 726 -59.66 -1.57 -17.67
C ALA A 726 -58.99 -0.56 -16.73
N ARG A 727 -59.77 0.37 -16.18
CA ARG A 727 -59.29 1.33 -15.17
C ARG A 727 -58.78 0.60 -13.90
N GLN A 728 -59.55 -0.35 -13.37
CA GLN A 728 -59.13 -1.17 -12.22
C GLN A 728 -57.80 -1.91 -12.48
N ILE A 729 -57.61 -2.45 -13.67
CA ILE A 729 -56.36 -3.13 -14.07
C ILE A 729 -55.19 -2.13 -14.14
N LEU A 730 -55.39 -0.97 -14.74
CA LEU A 730 -54.36 0.07 -14.82
C LEU A 730 -53.99 0.68 -13.46
N GLU A 731 -55.02 0.85 -12.57
CA GLU A 731 -54.77 1.26 -11.20
C GLU A 731 -53.93 0.23 -10.44
N ALA A 732 -54.24 -1.06 -10.60
CA ALA A 732 -53.48 -2.16 -10.00
C ALA A 732 -52.05 -2.24 -10.56
N LEU A 733 -51.84 -1.92 -11.86
CA LEU A 733 -50.49 -1.79 -12.44
C LEU A 733 -49.72 -0.62 -11.84
N MET A 734 -50.37 0.53 -11.61
CA MET A 734 -49.76 1.66 -10.91
C MET A 734 -49.38 1.34 -9.48
N ASP A 735 -50.19 0.58 -8.75
CA ASP A 735 -49.83 0.11 -7.41
C ASP A 735 -48.64 -0.82 -7.43
N LYS A 736 -48.55 -1.75 -8.40
CA LYS A 736 -47.38 -2.61 -8.61
C LYS A 736 -46.17 -1.84 -9.03
N PHE A 737 -46.30 -0.82 -9.88
CA PHE A 737 -45.20 0.10 -10.18
C PHE A 737 -44.69 0.79 -8.90
N GLY A 738 -45.56 1.26 -8.05
CA GLY A 738 -45.22 1.86 -6.76
C GLY A 738 -44.45 0.94 -5.82
N GLU A 739 -44.68 -0.39 -5.92
CA GLU A 739 -43.99 -1.41 -5.12
C GLU A 739 -42.64 -1.83 -5.74
N THR A 740 -42.60 -2.10 -7.05
CA THR A 740 -41.52 -2.87 -7.70
C THR A 740 -40.87 -2.20 -8.91
N GLY A 741 -41.41 -1.05 -9.38
CA GLY A 741 -40.87 -0.31 -10.53
C GLY A 741 -41.38 -0.78 -11.89
N VAL A 742 -40.89 -0.09 -12.97
CA VAL A 742 -41.42 -0.24 -14.34
C VAL A 742 -41.15 -1.60 -14.97
N THR A 743 -40.01 -2.18 -14.69
CA THR A 743 -39.61 -3.46 -15.32
C THR A 743 -40.57 -4.62 -15.02
N ASN A 744 -41.26 -4.56 -13.89
CA ASN A 744 -42.23 -5.58 -13.53
C ASN A 744 -43.60 -5.37 -14.18
N ILE A 745 -44.01 -4.12 -14.46
CA ILE A 745 -45.29 -3.85 -15.11
C ILE A 745 -45.22 -4.13 -16.63
N GLU A 746 -44.06 -4.07 -17.25
CA GLU A 746 -43.82 -4.43 -18.67
C GLU A 746 -43.98 -5.93 -18.94
N ASN A 747 -43.92 -6.77 -17.89
CA ASN A 747 -44.02 -8.21 -18.02
C ASN A 747 -45.51 -8.67 -17.98
N PRO A 748 -46.12 -9.14 -19.09
CA PRO A 748 -47.51 -9.56 -19.06
C PRO A 748 -47.82 -10.72 -18.13
N LEU A 749 -46.83 -11.41 -17.56
CA LEU A 749 -47.03 -12.45 -16.58
C LEU A 749 -47.52 -11.92 -15.24
N ILE A 750 -47.31 -10.61 -14.97
CA ILE A 750 -47.84 -9.96 -13.79
C ILE A 750 -49.35 -10.12 -13.65
N LEU A 751 -50.11 -10.22 -14.78
CA LEU A 751 -51.55 -10.45 -14.78
C LEU A 751 -51.99 -11.80 -14.20
N LYS A 752 -51.06 -12.69 -13.86
CA LYS A 752 -51.34 -13.95 -13.16
C LYS A 752 -51.27 -13.80 -11.62
N LEU A 753 -50.77 -12.70 -11.13
CA LEU A 753 -50.56 -12.42 -9.72
C LEU A 753 -51.74 -11.63 -9.16
N ASP A 754 -51.90 -11.62 -7.84
CA ASP A 754 -52.83 -10.74 -7.17
C ASP A 754 -52.32 -9.29 -7.22
N PRO A 755 -53.20 -8.28 -7.37
CA PRO A 755 -54.66 -8.35 -7.34
C PRO A 755 -55.31 -8.66 -8.72
N PHE A 756 -54.55 -8.77 -9.83
CA PHE A 756 -55.11 -8.94 -11.15
C PHE A 756 -55.94 -10.23 -11.31
N ALA A 757 -55.48 -11.33 -10.74
CA ALA A 757 -56.19 -12.63 -10.77
C ALA A 757 -57.55 -12.57 -10.09
N GLN A 758 -57.74 -11.69 -9.12
CA GLN A 758 -59.04 -11.45 -8.44
C GLN A 758 -59.97 -10.59 -9.28
N ILE A 759 -59.44 -9.66 -10.10
CA ILE A 759 -60.27 -8.82 -10.98
C ILE A 759 -60.81 -9.66 -12.18
N ALA A 760 -59.91 -10.36 -12.87
CA ALA A 760 -60.26 -11.28 -13.96
C ALA A 760 -59.12 -12.22 -14.33
N LYS A 761 -59.43 -13.38 -14.88
CA LYS A 761 -58.37 -14.29 -15.44
C LYS A 761 -57.64 -13.62 -16.60
N ARG A 762 -56.33 -13.81 -16.74
CA ARG A 762 -55.47 -13.21 -17.76
C ARG A 762 -56.08 -13.26 -19.18
N PRO A 763 -56.59 -14.38 -19.73
CA PRO A 763 -57.21 -14.39 -21.06
C PRO A 763 -58.42 -13.44 -21.16
N MET A 764 -59.17 -13.26 -20.10
CA MET A 764 -60.33 -12.35 -20.03
C MET A 764 -59.86 -10.89 -20.01
N ILE A 765 -58.75 -10.58 -19.28
CA ILE A 765 -58.14 -9.26 -19.26
C ILE A 765 -57.70 -8.88 -20.68
N LEU A 766 -56.90 -9.72 -21.31
CA LEU A 766 -56.37 -9.44 -22.65
C LEU A 766 -57.45 -9.38 -23.73
N ASN A 767 -58.33 -10.40 -23.83
CA ASN A 767 -59.20 -10.54 -25.00
C ASN A 767 -60.55 -9.83 -24.85
N ARG A 768 -61.05 -9.63 -23.62
CA ARG A 768 -62.36 -8.99 -23.43
C ARG A 768 -62.28 -7.59 -22.87
N ILE A 769 -61.34 -7.32 -21.90
CA ILE A 769 -61.26 -6.02 -21.27
C ILE A 769 -60.49 -5.05 -22.19
N PHE A 770 -59.35 -5.48 -22.71
CA PHE A 770 -58.52 -4.67 -23.61
C PHE A 770 -58.68 -5.01 -25.09
N LYS A 771 -59.56 -5.96 -25.47
CA LYS A 771 -59.87 -6.35 -26.85
C LYS A 771 -58.69 -6.93 -27.65
N GLY A 772 -57.60 -7.25 -27.03
CA GLY A 772 -56.42 -7.89 -27.63
C GLY A 772 -55.13 -7.59 -26.84
N GLN A 773 -54.10 -8.42 -27.07
CA GLN A 773 -52.78 -8.24 -26.44
C GLN A 773 -52.13 -6.92 -26.90
N GLU A 774 -52.37 -6.51 -28.14
CA GLU A 774 -51.80 -5.27 -28.69
C GLU A 774 -52.40 -4.03 -28.03
N ASP A 775 -53.72 -4.01 -27.82
CA ASP A 775 -54.40 -2.91 -27.12
C ASP A 775 -54.02 -2.84 -25.65
N TYR A 776 -53.81 -3.99 -24.99
CA TYR A 776 -53.21 -4.03 -23.64
C TYR A 776 -51.81 -3.43 -23.65
N ASN A 777 -50.95 -3.87 -24.56
CA ASN A 777 -49.57 -3.34 -24.64
C ASN A 777 -49.56 -1.83 -24.95
N ARG A 778 -50.51 -1.34 -25.77
CA ARG A 778 -50.67 0.08 -26.01
C ARG A 778 -51.05 0.84 -24.76
N ALA A 779 -52.00 0.33 -23.99
CA ALA A 779 -52.44 0.94 -22.74
C ALA A 779 -51.30 0.98 -21.71
N VAL A 780 -50.46 -0.06 -21.60
CA VAL A 780 -49.26 -0.08 -20.73
C VAL A 780 -48.24 0.96 -21.22
N LYS A 781 -48.00 1.07 -22.53
CA LYS A 781 -47.09 2.12 -23.07
C LYS A 781 -47.60 3.53 -22.84
N GLU A 782 -48.90 3.75 -22.92
CA GLU A 782 -49.51 5.05 -22.57
C GLU A 782 -49.39 5.35 -21.10
N LEU A 783 -49.61 4.34 -20.23
CA LEU A 783 -49.35 4.44 -18.79
C LEU A 783 -47.90 4.81 -18.50
N GLU A 784 -46.94 4.16 -19.12
CA GLU A 784 -45.53 4.46 -18.98
C GLU A 784 -45.20 5.91 -19.39
N LYS A 785 -45.74 6.39 -20.51
CA LYS A 785 -45.57 7.78 -20.94
C LYS A 785 -46.09 8.77 -19.88
N GLU A 786 -47.22 8.49 -19.27
CA GLU A 786 -47.78 9.32 -18.22
C GLU A 786 -46.98 9.23 -16.92
N LEU A 787 -46.47 8.05 -16.55
CA LEU A 787 -45.62 7.87 -15.37
C LEU A 787 -44.32 8.69 -15.46
N TYR A 788 -43.74 8.82 -16.67
CA TYR A 788 -42.50 9.55 -16.87
C TYR A 788 -42.67 10.95 -17.46
N LYS A 789 -43.91 11.41 -17.58
CA LYS A 789 -44.25 12.80 -17.90
C LYS A 789 -43.83 13.66 -16.71
N ILE A 790 -42.83 14.53 -16.90
CA ILE A 790 -42.35 15.44 -15.87
C ILE A 790 -43.19 16.73 -16.05
N GLY A 791 -43.90 17.09 -14.99
CA GLY A 791 -44.57 18.37 -14.87
C GLY A 791 -43.60 19.51 -14.63
#